data_d87b927bff77c5a53b9fe273664966b9
#
_entry.id   d87b927bff77c5a53b9fe273664966b9
#
_cell.length_a   1.000
_cell.length_b   1.000
_cell.length_c   1.000
_cell.angle_alpha   90.00
_cell.angle_beta   90.00
_cell.angle_gamma   90.00
#
_symmetry.space_group_name_H-M   'P 1'
#
loop_
_entity.id
_entity.type
_entity.pdbx_description
1 polymer ?
#
loop_
_entity_poly.entity_id
_entity_poly.type
_entity_poly.pdbx_seq_one_letter_code
_entity_poly.pdbx_strand_id
1 'polypeptide(L)'
;MAGRKRRKNRFQFLTKKFPVRMQRKLVLLFIAVILAFLVLVGRITYINVTKGSKYTKLVLNQKIYDSKTIPYKRGDILDRNGTKIATSERVYNVILDVVVMTDKEEYIDPTIKVLNKCFGISEKTVREIVEEKPNSRYVILKKGIDYETAQKYNEIKNDTENYPNVKGIWLEDDYNRTYPYNTLASDVIGFTYSGNIGAIGIESAYNDVMTGTDGREYGYLDEDDTVEQNVKAAKNGNNVVTTIDITLQSIVEKYIQQFNEEHAGEEGSGVTGSKNTAVMIMNPNTGEILAEASYPNFDLNKPRDLSSIYSEEKWNAIDEKDQLNILSSIWRNFCVSDAFEPGSTMKPFTVAAGLETGTLTGEESYYCGGYLHVGDNDIGCHLRSGHGMESTMDAIANSCNVALMEMAEKIGIDNFIRYQHIFGFGEYTGIDLPAEASTASLLYTADTMTPVDLATNAFGQNFNVTMTQLAAGFSSLINGGYYYEPHVVKQIQDENGNVIETKNPVLLRKTVSTETSELVKTYLQAVMQYGTGKRAQVEGYDIGAKTGTAQKLPRKDGKYLLSYIGYAPQENPEVVIYVVIDEANVDAQDNSSLVLELAKNIMSEAFPYLGITTIEETGESQTQQSGQSFEDTEYSDYDQDYTD
;
A
#
# COMPACT_ATOMS: atom_id res chain seq x y z
N MET A 1 73.91 -12.77 24.47
CA MET A 1 73.46 -13.12 25.84
C MET A 1 72.06 -12.52 26.03
N ALA A 2 71.04 -13.31 25.96
CA ALA A 2 69.69 -12.88 26.26
C ALA A 2 68.90 -14.09 26.78
N GLY A 3 68.65 -14.09 28.08
CA GLY A 3 68.02 -15.18 28.81
C GLY A 3 66.54 -15.32 28.52
N ARG A 4 66.10 -16.48 28.02
CA ARG A 4 64.75 -16.91 27.90
C ARG A 4 64.16 -17.22 29.28
N LYS A 5 63.23 -16.38 29.78
CA LYS A 5 62.32 -16.68 30.90
C LYS A 5 61.33 -17.75 30.51
N ARG A 6 61.40 -18.95 31.08
CA ARG A 6 60.38 -20.01 30.98
C ARG A 6 59.09 -19.58 31.68
N ARG A 7 57.97 -19.54 30.95
CA ARG A 7 56.62 -19.47 31.51
C ARG A 7 56.33 -20.78 32.27
N LYS A 8 56.16 -20.71 33.58
CA LYS A 8 55.64 -21.81 34.40
C LYS A 8 54.19 -22.13 34.05
N ASN A 9 53.95 -23.40 33.69
CA ASN A 9 52.62 -23.94 33.39
C ASN A 9 51.68 -23.82 34.59
N ARG A 10 50.52 -23.16 34.38
CA ARG A 10 49.43 -22.91 35.35
C ARG A 10 48.58 -24.16 35.65
N PHE A 11 48.90 -25.33 35.09
CA PHE A 11 48.17 -26.60 35.22
C PHE A 11 48.76 -27.61 36.24
N GLN A 12 49.80 -27.26 36.99
CA GLN A 12 50.38 -28.16 38.01
C GLN A 12 49.53 -28.31 39.29
N PHE A 13 48.37 -27.56 39.38
CA PHE A 13 47.50 -27.71 40.56
C PHE A 13 46.55 -28.91 40.48
N LEU A 14 46.40 -29.52 39.32
CA LEU A 14 45.45 -30.64 39.11
C LEU A 14 46.04 -32.02 39.26
N THR A 15 47.38 -32.14 39.50
CA THR A 15 48.08 -33.43 39.62
C THR A 15 48.50 -33.79 41.03
N LYS A 16 48.24 -32.94 42.02
CA LYS A 16 48.53 -33.31 43.43
C LYS A 16 47.46 -34.30 43.92
N LYS A 17 47.86 -35.57 44.10
CA LYS A 17 47.01 -36.54 44.79
C LYS A 17 46.70 -36.02 46.20
N PHE A 18 45.43 -35.95 46.52
CA PHE A 18 44.96 -35.53 47.85
C PHE A 18 45.53 -36.47 48.91
N PRO A 19 46.08 -35.95 50.04
CA PRO A 19 46.51 -36.80 51.17
C PRO A 19 45.34 -37.66 51.65
N VAL A 20 45.60 -38.88 52.11
CA VAL A 20 44.62 -39.86 52.54
C VAL A 20 43.63 -39.29 53.58
N ARG A 21 44.06 -38.38 54.43
CA ARG A 21 43.21 -37.66 55.38
C ARG A 21 42.18 -36.72 54.66
N MET A 22 42.56 -36.15 53.55
CA MET A 22 41.68 -35.26 52.76
C MET A 22 40.73 -36.07 51.90
N GLN A 23 41.15 -37.21 51.36
CA GLN A 23 40.29 -38.16 50.69
C GLN A 23 39.16 -38.68 51.61
N ARG A 24 39.51 -39.04 52.88
CA ARG A 24 38.52 -39.47 53.90
C ARG A 24 37.54 -38.32 54.23
N LYS A 25 37.97 -37.07 54.32
CA LYS A 25 37.08 -35.91 54.54
C LYS A 25 36.15 -35.68 53.34
N LEU A 26 36.67 -35.82 52.11
CA LEU A 26 35.88 -35.71 50.88
C LEU A 26 34.82 -36.84 50.79
N VAL A 27 35.20 -38.06 51.12
CA VAL A 27 34.23 -39.20 51.18
C VAL A 27 33.15 -38.94 52.23
N LEU A 28 33.53 -38.45 53.42
CA LEU A 28 32.55 -38.10 54.46
C LEU A 28 31.64 -36.96 54.03
N LEU A 29 32.17 -35.92 53.33
CA LEU A 29 31.37 -34.86 52.79
C LEU A 29 30.42 -35.38 51.72
N PHE A 30 30.91 -36.26 50.84
CA PHE A 30 30.08 -36.87 49.80
C PHE A 30 28.92 -37.73 50.39
N ILE A 31 29.22 -38.52 51.44
CA ILE A 31 28.21 -39.29 52.18
C ILE A 31 27.19 -38.33 52.85
N ALA A 32 27.65 -37.22 53.42
CA ALA A 32 26.78 -36.23 54.02
C ALA A 32 25.83 -35.57 52.99
N VAL A 33 26.36 -35.27 51.79
CA VAL A 33 25.57 -34.72 50.67
C VAL A 33 24.56 -35.75 50.17
N ILE A 34 24.94 -37.02 50.02
CA ILE A 34 24.03 -38.12 49.66
C ILE A 34 22.91 -38.28 50.70
N LEU A 35 23.27 -38.26 51.99
CA LEU A 35 22.28 -38.32 53.06
C LEU A 35 21.31 -37.13 53.05
N ALA A 36 21.83 -35.93 52.83
CA ALA A 36 20.98 -34.73 52.65
C ALA A 36 20.04 -34.87 51.45
N PHE A 37 20.53 -35.39 50.31
CA PHE A 37 19.70 -35.68 49.12
C PHE A 37 18.62 -36.76 49.44
N LEU A 38 18.96 -37.81 50.13
CA LEU A 38 18.00 -38.87 50.54
C LEU A 38 16.93 -38.30 51.47
N VAL A 39 17.28 -37.43 52.42
CA VAL A 39 16.32 -36.72 53.28
C VAL A 39 15.42 -35.83 52.45
N LEU A 40 15.97 -35.12 51.47
CA LEU A 40 15.20 -34.22 50.56
C LEU A 40 14.24 -35.01 49.67
N VAL A 41 14.69 -36.12 49.08
CA VAL A 41 13.83 -37.05 48.32
C VAL A 41 12.76 -37.65 49.21
N GLY A 42 13.11 -38.11 50.41
CA GLY A 42 12.14 -38.63 51.41
C GLY A 42 11.09 -37.54 51.78
N ARG A 43 11.50 -36.29 51.95
CA ARG A 43 10.64 -35.18 52.24
C ARG A 43 9.69 -34.86 51.08
N ILE A 44 10.20 -34.83 49.83
CA ILE A 44 9.40 -34.64 48.64
C ILE A 44 8.38 -35.76 48.46
N THR A 45 8.83 -37.02 48.65
CA THR A 45 7.93 -38.18 48.57
C THR A 45 6.83 -38.13 49.65
N TYR A 46 7.23 -37.77 50.89
CA TYR A 46 6.27 -37.60 51.99
C TYR A 46 5.22 -36.52 51.68
N ILE A 47 5.66 -35.35 51.17
CA ILE A 47 4.75 -34.26 50.77
C ILE A 47 3.83 -34.74 49.64
N ASN A 48 4.39 -35.45 48.65
CA ASN A 48 3.61 -35.94 47.50
C ASN A 48 2.53 -36.96 47.91
N VAL A 49 2.85 -37.89 48.82
CA VAL A 49 1.92 -38.92 49.30
C VAL A 49 0.87 -38.36 50.29
N THR A 50 1.27 -37.46 51.19
CA THR A 50 0.37 -36.94 52.24
C THR A 50 -0.40 -35.70 51.85
N LYS A 51 0.15 -34.85 50.96
CA LYS A 51 -0.46 -33.61 50.55
C LYS A 51 -0.64 -33.50 49.03
N GLY A 52 -0.29 -34.53 48.25
CA GLY A 52 -0.38 -34.53 46.80
C GLY A 52 -1.80 -34.26 46.29
N SER A 53 -2.82 -34.88 46.93
CA SER A 53 -4.22 -34.63 46.60
C SER A 53 -4.66 -33.17 46.89
N LYS A 54 -4.11 -32.56 47.96
CA LYS A 54 -4.38 -31.14 48.29
C LYS A 54 -3.71 -30.21 47.27
N TYR A 55 -2.47 -30.48 46.88
CA TYR A 55 -1.78 -29.69 45.87
C TYR A 55 -2.37 -29.94 44.47
N THR A 56 -2.79 -31.14 44.13
CA THR A 56 -3.50 -31.43 42.88
C THR A 56 -4.85 -30.71 42.84
N LYS A 57 -5.61 -30.66 43.94
CA LYS A 57 -6.82 -29.84 44.02
C LYS A 57 -6.53 -28.34 43.90
N LEU A 58 -5.46 -27.84 44.52
CA LEU A 58 -5.03 -26.45 44.38
C LEU A 58 -4.67 -26.10 42.91
N VAL A 59 -3.91 -26.97 42.25
CA VAL A 59 -3.55 -26.82 40.83
C VAL A 59 -4.79 -26.98 39.91
N LEU A 60 -5.70 -27.90 40.25
CA LEU A 60 -6.97 -28.05 39.52
C LEU A 60 -7.89 -26.86 39.75
N ASN A 61 -7.97 -26.35 40.98
CA ASN A 61 -8.69 -25.11 41.28
C ASN A 61 -8.05 -23.87 40.63
N GLN A 62 -6.72 -23.81 40.54
CA GLN A 62 -6.03 -22.77 39.75
C GLN A 62 -6.35 -22.84 38.25
N LYS A 63 -6.68 -24.02 37.70
CA LYS A 63 -7.17 -24.15 36.32
C LYS A 63 -8.64 -23.73 36.13
N ILE A 64 -9.39 -23.55 37.22
CA ILE A 64 -10.82 -23.20 37.19
C ILE A 64 -11.02 -21.69 37.31
N TYR A 65 -9.99 -20.89 37.69
CA TYR A 65 -10.09 -19.44 37.75
C TYR A 65 -9.63 -18.78 36.43
N ASP A 66 -10.56 -18.11 35.83
CA ASP A 66 -10.56 -17.44 34.55
C ASP A 66 -9.25 -16.70 34.20
N SER A 67 -8.53 -17.25 33.25
CA SER A 67 -7.54 -16.45 32.51
C SER A 67 -8.29 -15.66 31.44
N LYS A 68 -8.53 -14.37 31.69
CA LYS A 68 -9.14 -13.47 30.72
C LYS A 68 -8.02 -12.84 29.87
N THR A 69 -8.16 -12.95 28.55
CA THR A 69 -7.30 -12.20 27.62
C THR A 69 -7.69 -10.74 27.64
N ILE A 70 -6.70 -9.84 27.71
CA ILE A 70 -6.87 -8.40 27.52
C ILE A 70 -6.36 -8.12 26.11
N PRO A 71 -7.23 -7.85 25.14
CA PRO A 71 -6.81 -7.66 23.76
C PRO A 71 -5.96 -6.38 23.63
N TYR A 72 -4.95 -6.45 22.77
CA TYR A 72 -4.20 -5.24 22.39
C TYR A 72 -4.99 -4.41 21.39
N LYS A 73 -4.76 -3.09 21.37
CA LYS A 73 -5.21 -2.21 20.31
C LYS A 73 -4.19 -2.21 19.18
N ARG A 74 -4.62 -2.54 17.93
CA ARG A 74 -3.79 -2.37 16.73
C ARG A 74 -3.51 -0.90 16.51
N GLY A 75 -2.27 -0.55 16.14
CA GLY A 75 -1.84 0.82 15.89
C GLY A 75 -2.70 1.54 14.85
N ASP A 76 -2.89 2.83 15.02
CA ASP A 76 -3.65 3.65 14.09
C ASP A 76 -2.80 3.95 12.84
N ILE A 77 -3.45 4.12 11.65
CA ILE A 77 -2.82 4.69 10.46
C ILE A 77 -3.30 6.14 10.38
N LEU A 78 -2.35 7.06 10.26
CA LEU A 78 -2.58 8.50 10.25
C LEU A 78 -2.15 9.07 8.89
N ASP A 79 -2.83 10.11 8.43
CA ASP A 79 -2.34 10.92 7.32
C ASP A 79 -1.10 11.72 7.75
N ARG A 80 -0.48 12.45 6.82
CA ARG A 80 0.72 13.27 7.10
C ARG A 80 0.51 14.36 8.14
N ASN A 81 -0.75 14.76 8.39
CA ASN A 81 -1.18 15.82 9.30
C ASN A 81 -1.71 15.28 10.64
N GLY A 82 -1.73 13.96 10.83
CA GLY A 82 -2.18 13.29 12.05
C GLY A 82 -3.66 12.92 12.08
N THR A 83 -4.39 13.04 10.97
CA THR A 83 -5.77 12.58 10.85
C THR A 83 -5.83 11.07 10.79
N LYS A 84 -6.72 10.43 11.56
CA LYS A 84 -6.85 8.97 11.58
C LYS A 84 -7.57 8.46 10.33
N ILE A 85 -6.86 7.67 9.52
CA ILE A 85 -7.41 7.02 8.34
C ILE A 85 -7.83 5.58 8.65
N ALA A 86 -7.13 4.90 9.56
CA ALA A 86 -7.54 3.62 10.11
C ALA A 86 -7.33 3.63 11.62
N THR A 87 -8.30 3.10 12.37
CA THR A 87 -8.25 3.05 13.83
C THR A 87 -8.88 1.75 14.33
N SER A 88 -8.63 1.42 15.59
CA SER A 88 -9.26 0.28 16.25
C SER A 88 -10.21 0.78 17.34
N GLU A 89 -11.50 0.54 17.15
CA GLU A 89 -12.55 0.90 18.07
C GLU A 89 -12.81 -0.22 19.06
N ARG A 90 -13.01 0.13 20.33
CA ARG A 90 -13.33 -0.86 21.36
C ARG A 90 -14.76 -1.37 21.17
N VAL A 91 -14.88 -2.67 21.09
CA VAL A 91 -16.14 -3.40 20.97
C VAL A 91 -16.18 -4.52 22.01
N TYR A 92 -17.29 -5.22 22.09
CA TYR A 92 -17.45 -6.32 23.05
C TYR A 92 -17.97 -7.56 22.37
N ASN A 93 -17.49 -8.73 22.81
CA ASN A 93 -18.00 -10.03 22.41
C ASN A 93 -18.94 -10.56 23.49
N VAL A 94 -20.10 -11.06 23.09
CA VAL A 94 -21.08 -11.68 23.99
C VAL A 94 -20.70 -13.13 24.17
N ILE A 95 -20.33 -13.50 25.40
CA ILE A 95 -19.93 -14.85 25.73
C ILE A 95 -21.00 -15.53 26.59
N LEU A 96 -21.23 -16.81 26.30
CA LEU A 96 -22.13 -17.68 27.08
C LEU A 96 -21.35 -18.82 27.74
N ASP A 97 -21.50 -18.97 29.06
CA ASP A 97 -21.19 -20.18 29.81
C ASP A 97 -22.45 -21.04 29.86
N VAL A 98 -22.50 -22.07 29.02
CA VAL A 98 -23.65 -22.98 28.94
C VAL A 98 -23.83 -23.74 30.25
N VAL A 99 -22.74 -24.15 30.89
CA VAL A 99 -22.79 -24.89 32.17
C VAL A 99 -23.42 -24.05 33.25
N VAL A 100 -23.06 -22.78 33.40
CA VAL A 100 -23.65 -21.87 34.39
C VAL A 100 -25.10 -21.53 34.06
N MET A 101 -25.41 -21.31 32.78
CA MET A 101 -26.78 -21.05 32.35
C MET A 101 -27.73 -22.22 32.59
N THR A 102 -27.24 -23.47 32.45
CA THR A 102 -28.06 -24.69 32.58
C THR A 102 -27.97 -25.36 33.97
N ASP A 103 -27.22 -24.77 34.92
CA ASP A 103 -27.08 -25.30 36.29
C ASP A 103 -28.42 -25.46 37.00
N LYS A 104 -29.36 -24.54 36.70
CA LYS A 104 -30.75 -24.62 37.15
C LYS A 104 -31.70 -24.24 36.01
N GLU A 105 -32.83 -24.96 35.94
CA GLU A 105 -33.86 -24.73 34.93
C GLU A 105 -34.40 -23.30 34.97
N GLU A 106 -34.47 -22.68 36.17
CA GLU A 106 -34.93 -21.30 36.37
C GLU A 106 -34.03 -20.23 35.77
N TYR A 107 -32.81 -20.54 35.33
CA TYR A 107 -31.87 -19.61 34.71
C TYR A 107 -32.03 -19.52 33.19
N ILE A 108 -32.56 -20.57 32.54
CA ILE A 108 -32.55 -20.73 31.08
C ILE A 108 -33.40 -19.65 30.40
N ASP A 109 -34.70 -19.61 30.70
CA ASP A 109 -35.62 -18.67 30.02
C ASP A 109 -35.34 -17.20 30.30
N PRO A 110 -35.02 -16.77 31.57
CA PRO A 110 -34.62 -15.38 31.82
C PRO A 110 -33.36 -14.98 31.07
N THR A 111 -32.35 -15.87 30.98
CA THR A 111 -31.10 -15.61 30.26
C THR A 111 -31.35 -15.49 28.76
N ILE A 112 -32.15 -16.37 28.15
CA ILE A 112 -32.56 -16.29 26.75
C ILE A 112 -33.28 -14.98 26.43
N LYS A 113 -34.20 -14.55 27.31
CA LYS A 113 -34.94 -13.28 27.13
C LYS A 113 -34.00 -12.09 27.11
N VAL A 114 -32.99 -12.06 27.97
CA VAL A 114 -31.98 -10.97 28.00
C VAL A 114 -31.08 -11.02 26.78
N LEU A 115 -30.63 -12.20 26.35
CA LEU A 115 -29.85 -12.37 25.12
C LEU A 115 -30.61 -11.86 23.89
N ASN A 116 -31.91 -12.15 23.81
CA ASN A 116 -32.74 -11.64 22.73
C ASN A 116 -32.96 -10.11 22.81
N LYS A 117 -33.34 -9.62 24.01
CA LYS A 117 -33.66 -8.20 24.24
C LYS A 117 -32.46 -7.28 23.99
N CYS A 118 -31.28 -7.66 24.49
CA CYS A 118 -30.08 -6.80 24.40
C CYS A 118 -29.32 -6.99 23.09
N PHE A 119 -29.22 -8.22 22.62
CA PHE A 119 -28.28 -8.56 21.54
C PHE A 119 -28.97 -9.07 20.26
N GLY A 120 -30.30 -9.23 20.28
CA GLY A 120 -31.04 -9.76 19.14
C GLY A 120 -30.77 -11.25 18.85
N ILE A 121 -30.23 -11.99 19.81
CA ILE A 121 -29.92 -13.41 19.64
C ILE A 121 -31.21 -14.22 19.83
N SER A 122 -31.57 -15.04 18.83
CA SER A 122 -32.82 -15.79 18.86
C SER A 122 -32.81 -16.92 19.90
N GLU A 123 -33.98 -17.19 20.50
CA GLU A 123 -34.15 -18.33 21.40
C GLU A 123 -33.73 -19.64 20.74
N LYS A 124 -34.08 -19.85 19.47
CA LYS A 124 -33.72 -21.04 18.70
C LYS A 124 -32.21 -21.25 18.69
N THR A 125 -31.43 -20.19 18.34
CA THR A 125 -29.96 -20.23 18.29
C THR A 125 -29.36 -20.60 19.65
N VAL A 126 -29.90 -20.05 20.76
CA VAL A 126 -29.37 -20.35 22.10
C VAL A 126 -29.65 -21.79 22.49
N ARG A 127 -30.87 -22.30 22.23
CA ARG A 127 -31.23 -23.68 22.52
C ARG A 127 -30.43 -24.68 21.69
N GLU A 128 -30.21 -24.44 20.42
CA GLU A 128 -29.32 -25.24 19.55
C GLU A 128 -27.90 -25.32 20.13
N ILE A 129 -27.34 -24.20 20.59
CA ILE A 129 -26.01 -24.15 21.21
C ILE A 129 -25.97 -24.96 22.52
N VAL A 130 -27.02 -24.88 23.34
CA VAL A 130 -27.12 -25.65 24.59
C VAL A 130 -27.15 -27.15 24.31
N GLU A 131 -27.84 -27.57 23.25
CA GLU A 131 -27.92 -28.98 22.84
C GLU A 131 -26.58 -29.46 22.23
N GLU A 132 -25.95 -28.68 21.39
CA GLU A 132 -24.69 -29.04 20.72
C GLU A 132 -23.48 -29.01 21.68
N LYS A 133 -23.47 -28.09 22.65
CA LYS A 133 -22.30 -27.80 23.50
C LYS A 133 -22.67 -27.75 25.00
N PRO A 134 -23.33 -28.76 25.58
CA PRO A 134 -23.89 -28.70 26.95
C PRO A 134 -22.82 -28.49 28.04
N ASN A 135 -21.57 -28.86 27.77
CA ASN A 135 -20.47 -28.76 28.74
C ASN A 135 -19.53 -27.57 28.45
N SER A 136 -19.88 -26.69 27.51
CA SER A 136 -19.04 -25.58 27.18
C SER A 136 -19.19 -24.42 28.17
N ARG A 137 -18.06 -23.95 28.69
CA ARG A 137 -18.00 -22.75 29.52
C ARG A 137 -17.68 -21.47 28.73
N TYR A 138 -17.44 -21.60 27.42
CA TYR A 138 -17.09 -20.48 26.58
C TYR A 138 -17.64 -20.65 25.16
N VAL A 139 -18.68 -19.91 24.86
CA VAL A 139 -19.25 -19.84 23.50
C VAL A 139 -19.46 -18.39 23.12
N ILE A 140 -18.83 -17.95 22.05
CA ILE A 140 -19.05 -16.60 21.51
C ILE A 140 -20.38 -16.60 20.77
N LEU A 141 -21.39 -15.89 21.29
CA LEU A 141 -22.73 -15.79 20.69
C LEU A 141 -22.79 -14.68 19.64
N LYS A 142 -22.12 -13.55 19.89
CA LYS A 142 -22.09 -12.40 19.00
C LYS A 142 -20.80 -11.64 19.21
N LYS A 143 -20.17 -11.21 18.12
CA LYS A 143 -18.96 -10.39 18.14
C LYS A 143 -19.29 -8.94 17.84
N GLY A 144 -18.43 -8.03 18.31
CA GLY A 144 -18.38 -6.65 17.85
C GLY A 144 -19.60 -5.81 18.23
N ILE A 145 -20.20 -6.03 19.41
CA ILE A 145 -21.25 -5.13 19.91
C ILE A 145 -20.64 -3.82 20.37
N ASP A 146 -21.35 -2.71 20.11
CA ASP A 146 -20.94 -1.39 20.50
C ASP A 146 -21.07 -1.12 22.01
N TYR A 147 -20.47 -0.01 22.45
CA TYR A 147 -20.50 0.41 23.85
C TYR A 147 -21.92 0.66 24.38
N GLU A 148 -22.82 1.24 23.58
CA GLU A 148 -24.19 1.53 23.99
C GLU A 148 -24.98 0.25 24.28
N THR A 149 -24.86 -0.75 23.41
CA THR A 149 -25.46 -2.07 23.59
C THR A 149 -24.88 -2.80 24.82
N ALA A 150 -23.56 -2.69 25.02
CA ALA A 150 -22.89 -3.26 26.17
C ALA A 150 -23.37 -2.62 27.48
N GLN A 151 -23.56 -1.30 27.52
CA GLN A 151 -24.10 -0.56 28.65
C GLN A 151 -25.51 -1.02 29.03
N LYS A 152 -26.41 -1.18 28.05
CA LYS A 152 -27.78 -1.69 28.28
C LYS A 152 -27.79 -3.07 28.96
N TYR A 153 -26.86 -3.93 28.56
CA TYR A 153 -26.69 -5.22 29.23
C TYR A 153 -26.11 -5.08 30.64
N ASN A 154 -25.12 -4.22 30.85
CA ASN A 154 -24.51 -3.99 32.17
C ASN A 154 -25.51 -3.43 33.18
N GLU A 155 -26.46 -2.59 32.76
CA GLU A 155 -27.56 -2.13 33.61
C GLU A 155 -28.42 -3.30 34.08
N ILE A 156 -28.80 -4.22 33.17
CA ILE A 156 -29.54 -5.43 33.50
C ILE A 156 -28.73 -6.35 34.43
N LYS A 157 -27.45 -6.55 34.16
CA LYS A 157 -26.55 -7.39 34.97
C LYS A 157 -26.42 -6.88 36.40
N ASN A 158 -26.43 -5.57 36.59
CA ASN A 158 -26.30 -4.94 37.90
C ASN A 158 -27.63 -4.90 38.68
N ASP A 159 -28.77 -5.01 37.98
CA ASP A 159 -30.10 -5.04 38.59
C ASP A 159 -30.50 -6.48 39.00
N THR A 160 -29.83 -6.95 40.04
CA THR A 160 -30.05 -8.32 40.56
C THR A 160 -31.38 -8.50 41.24
N GLU A 161 -32.10 -7.42 41.59
CA GLU A 161 -33.43 -7.48 42.16
C GLU A 161 -34.50 -7.87 41.13
N ASN A 162 -34.44 -7.25 39.94
CA ASN A 162 -35.39 -7.52 38.85
C ASN A 162 -34.94 -8.66 37.93
N TYR A 163 -33.63 -8.96 37.87
CA TYR A 163 -33.04 -9.99 37.02
C TYR A 163 -32.20 -11.02 37.80
N PRO A 164 -32.73 -11.65 38.89
CA PRO A 164 -31.95 -12.53 39.77
C PRO A 164 -31.45 -13.79 39.06
N ASN A 165 -32.19 -14.26 38.07
CA ASN A 165 -31.99 -15.54 37.38
C ASN A 165 -31.28 -15.42 36.02
N VAL A 166 -30.71 -14.24 35.66
CA VAL A 166 -29.88 -14.09 34.46
C VAL A 166 -28.46 -14.54 34.79
N LYS A 167 -28.03 -15.66 34.23
CA LYS A 167 -26.73 -16.29 34.53
C LYS A 167 -26.00 -16.75 33.27
N GLY A 168 -24.68 -16.84 33.36
CA GLY A 168 -23.84 -17.41 32.32
C GLY A 168 -23.52 -16.47 31.15
N ILE A 169 -23.86 -15.18 31.23
CA ILE A 169 -23.51 -14.22 30.23
C ILE A 169 -22.44 -13.28 30.75
N TRP A 170 -21.41 -12.99 29.94
CA TRP A 170 -20.50 -11.87 30.18
C TRP A 170 -20.05 -11.25 28.86
N LEU A 171 -19.47 -10.08 28.95
CA LEU A 171 -18.88 -9.35 27.82
C LEU A 171 -17.37 -9.41 27.93
N GLU A 172 -16.71 -9.71 26.81
CA GLU A 172 -15.27 -9.60 26.66
C GLU A 172 -14.93 -8.42 25.77
N ASP A 173 -13.93 -7.67 26.20
CA ASP A 173 -13.36 -6.57 25.40
C ASP A 173 -12.71 -7.14 24.14
N ASP A 174 -12.90 -6.44 23.03
CA ASP A 174 -12.24 -6.70 21.75
C ASP A 174 -12.08 -5.37 20.99
N TYR A 175 -11.37 -5.40 19.86
CA TYR A 175 -11.23 -4.24 18.99
C TYR A 175 -11.68 -4.59 17.59
N ASN A 176 -12.48 -3.69 16.99
CA ASN A 176 -12.84 -3.74 15.58
C ASN A 176 -12.00 -2.73 14.81
N ARG A 177 -11.41 -3.16 13.69
CA ARG A 177 -10.70 -2.25 12.79
C ARG A 177 -11.71 -1.44 11.99
N THR A 178 -11.56 -0.11 12.00
CA THR A 178 -12.49 0.82 11.36
C THR A 178 -11.70 1.79 10.48
N TYR A 179 -12.26 2.07 9.31
CA TYR A 179 -11.72 2.99 8.32
C TYR A 179 -12.73 4.14 8.13
N PRO A 180 -12.52 5.29 8.81
CA PRO A 180 -13.52 6.37 8.87
C PRO A 180 -13.91 6.97 7.52
N TYR A 181 -13.03 6.84 6.52
CA TYR A 181 -13.22 7.41 5.19
C TYR A 181 -13.60 6.36 4.12
N ASN A 182 -13.99 5.18 4.54
CA ASN A 182 -14.50 4.07 3.73
C ASN A 182 -13.60 3.69 2.55
N THR A 183 -13.72 4.38 1.40
CA THR A 183 -13.01 4.04 0.14
C THR A 183 -11.69 4.78 -0.03
N LEU A 184 -11.42 5.81 0.80
CA LEU A 184 -10.30 6.71 0.59
C LEU A 184 -8.95 6.00 0.74
N ALA A 185 -8.10 6.14 -0.27
CA ALA A 185 -6.78 5.51 -0.35
C ALA A 185 -6.83 3.98 -0.15
N SER A 186 -7.89 3.31 -0.65
CA SER A 186 -8.16 1.89 -0.35
C SER A 186 -6.99 0.98 -0.68
N ASP A 187 -6.30 1.20 -1.80
CA ASP A 187 -5.18 0.39 -2.27
C ASP A 187 -3.91 0.62 -1.46
N VAL A 188 -3.73 1.85 -0.95
CA VAL A 188 -2.56 2.25 -0.15
C VAL A 188 -2.73 1.79 1.29
N ILE A 189 -3.89 2.05 1.91
CA ILE A 189 -4.17 1.69 3.30
C ILE A 189 -4.32 0.19 3.44
N GLY A 190 -5.16 -0.41 2.59
CA GLY A 190 -5.51 -1.82 2.70
C GLY A 190 -6.44 -2.11 3.87
N PHE A 191 -6.74 -3.39 4.09
CA PHE A 191 -7.66 -3.84 5.13
C PHE A 191 -7.10 -5.03 5.91
N THR A 192 -7.75 -5.33 7.04
CA THR A 192 -7.45 -6.51 7.85
C THR A 192 -8.48 -7.61 7.65
N TYR A 193 -8.06 -8.85 7.81
CA TYR A 193 -8.96 -10.01 7.86
C TYR A 193 -9.03 -10.60 9.27
N SER A 194 -9.71 -11.72 9.42
CA SER A 194 -9.92 -12.36 10.72
C SER A 194 -8.62 -12.53 11.52
N GLY A 195 -8.64 -12.12 12.78
CA GLY A 195 -7.45 -12.11 13.65
C GLY A 195 -6.67 -10.80 13.61
N ASN A 196 -7.23 -9.76 13.03
CA ASN A 196 -6.63 -8.42 12.98
C ASN A 196 -5.27 -8.39 12.24
N ILE A 197 -5.13 -9.23 11.19
CA ILE A 197 -3.93 -9.37 10.36
C ILE A 197 -4.12 -8.57 9.08
N GLY A 198 -3.13 -7.76 8.70
CA GLY A 198 -3.17 -6.97 7.48
C GLY A 198 -3.17 -7.84 6.21
N ALA A 199 -4.07 -7.56 5.27
CA ALA A 199 -4.24 -8.30 4.02
C ALA A 199 -3.44 -7.70 2.87
N ILE A 200 -3.56 -6.40 2.65
CA ILE A 200 -2.93 -5.63 1.58
C ILE A 200 -2.49 -4.25 2.10
N GLY A 201 -1.83 -3.45 1.28
CA GLY A 201 -1.46 -2.07 1.57
C GLY A 201 -0.57 -1.92 2.81
N ILE A 202 -0.63 -0.76 3.45
CA ILE A 202 0.09 -0.45 4.70
C ILE A 202 -0.29 -1.42 5.82
N GLU A 203 -1.57 -1.84 5.88
CA GLU A 203 -2.02 -2.84 6.85
C GLU A 203 -1.20 -4.13 6.79
N SER A 204 -0.80 -4.55 5.58
CA SER A 204 0.05 -5.71 5.36
C SER A 204 1.54 -5.40 5.53
N ALA A 205 2.04 -4.33 4.88
CA ALA A 205 3.46 -3.98 4.88
C ALA A 205 4.00 -3.68 6.29
N TYR A 206 3.19 -3.02 7.11
CA TYR A 206 3.54 -2.62 8.49
C TYR A 206 2.79 -3.44 9.54
N ASN A 207 2.33 -4.65 9.18
CA ASN A 207 1.58 -5.51 10.08
C ASN A 207 2.29 -5.73 11.43
N ASP A 208 3.58 -6.04 11.41
CA ASP A 208 4.36 -6.33 12.63
C ASP A 208 4.55 -5.08 13.51
N VAL A 209 4.58 -3.89 12.90
CA VAL A 209 4.67 -2.60 13.60
C VAL A 209 3.37 -2.28 14.33
N MET A 210 2.24 -2.50 13.65
CA MET A 210 0.92 -2.17 14.17
C MET A 210 0.33 -3.26 15.06
N THR A 211 0.86 -4.48 15.02
CA THR A 211 0.40 -5.58 15.87
C THR A 211 1.01 -5.45 17.26
N GLY A 212 0.15 -5.52 18.28
CA GLY A 212 0.54 -5.51 19.68
C GLY A 212 0.70 -6.90 20.27
N THR A 213 0.66 -6.98 21.58
CA THR A 213 0.69 -8.23 22.34
C THR A 213 -0.40 -8.21 23.37
N ASP A 214 -1.26 -9.24 23.37
CA ASP A 214 -2.32 -9.36 24.35
C ASP A 214 -1.77 -9.41 25.78
N GLY A 215 -2.49 -8.76 26.65
CA GLY A 215 -2.35 -8.88 28.08
C GLY A 215 -3.15 -10.09 28.61
N ARG A 216 -3.00 -10.33 29.89
CA ARG A 216 -3.73 -11.38 30.59
C ARG A 216 -4.08 -10.96 32.01
N GLU A 217 -5.30 -11.25 32.39
CA GLU A 217 -5.77 -11.20 33.77
C GLU A 217 -5.92 -12.63 34.25
N TYR A 218 -5.27 -13.00 35.36
CA TYR A 218 -5.45 -14.28 36.04
C TYR A 218 -5.70 -14.05 37.51
N GLY A 219 -6.73 -14.69 38.02
CA GLY A 219 -6.98 -14.79 39.42
C GLY A 219 -6.41 -16.10 40.00
N TYR A 220 -5.83 -16.05 41.16
CA TYR A 220 -5.55 -17.23 41.98
C TYR A 220 -6.09 -17.00 43.38
N LEU A 221 -6.55 -18.10 44.02
CA LEU A 221 -6.92 -18.04 45.42
C LEU A 221 -5.65 -18.16 46.27
N ASP A 222 -5.47 -17.21 47.17
CA ASP A 222 -4.43 -17.30 48.19
C ASP A 222 -4.77 -18.36 49.26
N GLU A 223 -3.93 -18.47 50.30
CA GLU A 223 -4.12 -19.45 51.38
C GLU A 223 -5.36 -19.16 52.22
N ASP A 224 -5.94 -17.97 52.13
CA ASP A 224 -7.12 -17.50 52.87
C ASP A 224 -8.41 -17.47 52.03
N ASP A 225 -8.43 -18.15 50.86
CA ASP A 225 -9.51 -18.16 49.85
C ASP A 225 -9.87 -16.78 49.30
N THR A 226 -8.92 -15.81 49.35
CA THR A 226 -9.06 -14.48 48.74
C THR A 226 -8.58 -14.56 47.30
N VAL A 227 -9.31 -13.93 46.36
CA VAL A 227 -8.93 -13.89 44.94
C VAL A 227 -7.87 -12.78 44.76
N GLU A 228 -6.60 -13.16 44.58
CA GLU A 228 -5.60 -12.24 44.12
C GLU A 228 -5.64 -12.20 42.58
N GLN A 229 -5.87 -11.00 42.02
CA GLN A 229 -5.80 -10.75 40.58
C GLN A 229 -4.40 -10.30 40.19
N ASN A 230 -3.82 -10.99 39.22
CA ASN A 230 -2.56 -10.58 38.60
C ASN A 230 -2.85 -10.17 37.15
N VAL A 231 -2.58 -8.90 36.84
CA VAL A 231 -2.85 -8.33 35.52
C VAL A 231 -1.53 -8.07 34.81
N LYS A 232 -1.33 -8.77 33.69
CA LYS A 232 -0.32 -8.42 32.69
C LYS A 232 -1.01 -7.53 31.66
N ALA A 233 -0.70 -6.25 31.62
CA ALA A 233 -1.26 -5.32 30.67
C ALA A 233 -0.96 -5.74 29.21
N ALA A 234 -1.88 -5.45 28.30
CA ALA A 234 -1.63 -5.54 26.86
C ALA A 234 -0.59 -4.50 26.47
N LYS A 235 0.20 -4.82 25.45
CA LYS A 235 1.07 -3.86 24.77
C LYS A 235 0.45 -3.54 23.42
N ASN A 236 0.02 -2.32 23.21
CA ASN A 236 -0.58 -1.86 21.96
C ASN A 236 0.44 -1.81 20.82
N GLY A 237 -0.04 -1.88 19.59
CA GLY A 237 0.77 -1.68 18.39
C GLY A 237 1.16 -0.21 18.22
N ASN A 238 2.19 0.04 17.42
CA ASN A 238 2.64 1.39 17.10
C ASN A 238 1.81 1.97 15.94
N ASN A 239 1.66 3.29 15.94
CA ASN A 239 0.96 4.01 14.89
C ASN A 239 1.89 4.23 13.70
N VAL A 240 1.31 4.21 12.49
CA VAL A 240 1.98 4.53 11.23
C VAL A 240 1.47 5.88 10.73
N VAL A 241 2.35 6.86 10.58
CA VAL A 241 2.03 8.15 9.95
C VAL A 241 2.47 8.09 8.51
N THR A 242 1.54 8.31 7.60
CA THR A 242 1.78 8.23 6.16
C THR A 242 2.27 9.56 5.59
N THR A 243 2.73 9.54 4.34
CA THR A 243 2.98 10.75 3.54
C THR A 243 1.71 11.23 2.83
N ILE A 244 0.65 10.42 2.83
CA ILE A 244 -0.63 10.74 2.20
C ILE A 244 -1.27 11.95 2.88
N ASP A 245 -1.70 12.91 2.08
CA ASP A 245 -2.53 14.03 2.49
C ASP A 245 -3.99 13.72 2.16
N ILE A 246 -4.81 13.58 3.20
CA ILE A 246 -6.20 13.14 3.04
C ILE A 246 -7.05 14.10 2.20
N THR A 247 -6.75 15.40 2.23
CA THR A 247 -7.47 16.40 1.44
C THR A 247 -7.09 16.28 -0.03
N LEU A 248 -5.79 16.16 -0.32
CA LEU A 248 -5.30 15.94 -1.67
C LEU A 248 -5.80 14.61 -2.25
N GLN A 249 -5.79 13.55 -1.44
CA GLN A 249 -6.35 12.25 -1.79
C GLN A 249 -7.84 12.36 -2.16
N SER A 250 -8.61 13.12 -1.37
CA SER A 250 -10.04 13.33 -1.63
C SER A 250 -10.29 14.11 -2.93
N ILE A 251 -9.43 15.08 -3.26
CA ILE A 251 -9.48 15.81 -4.54
C ILE A 251 -9.27 14.82 -5.70
N VAL A 252 -8.24 13.99 -5.61
CA VAL A 252 -7.91 13.00 -6.64
C VAL A 252 -9.07 12.02 -6.84
N GLU A 253 -9.56 11.39 -5.76
CA GLU A 253 -10.62 10.40 -5.85
C GLU A 253 -11.95 10.98 -6.34
N LYS A 254 -12.28 12.20 -5.98
CA LYS A 254 -13.45 12.92 -6.49
C LYS A 254 -13.47 12.96 -8.01
N TYR A 255 -12.38 13.35 -8.63
CA TYR A 255 -12.29 13.46 -10.09
C TYR A 255 -12.17 12.12 -10.80
N ILE A 256 -11.49 11.13 -10.19
CA ILE A 256 -11.49 9.75 -10.68
C ILE A 256 -12.91 9.18 -10.68
N GLN A 257 -13.64 9.38 -9.59
CA GLN A 257 -15.01 8.90 -9.47
C GLN A 257 -15.92 9.58 -10.49
N GLN A 258 -15.86 10.91 -10.61
CA GLN A 258 -16.65 11.67 -11.58
C GLN A 258 -16.40 11.15 -13.01
N PHE A 259 -15.13 11.00 -13.42
CA PHE A 259 -14.79 10.46 -14.74
C PHE A 259 -15.40 9.08 -14.97
N ASN A 260 -15.27 8.18 -13.98
CA ASN A 260 -15.76 6.81 -14.14
C ASN A 260 -17.28 6.71 -14.09
N GLU A 261 -17.99 7.56 -13.33
CA GLU A 261 -19.45 7.65 -13.33
C GLU A 261 -20.00 8.16 -14.67
N GLU A 262 -19.34 9.16 -15.26
CA GLU A 262 -19.71 9.72 -16.57
C GLU A 262 -19.59 8.71 -17.72
N HIS A 263 -18.70 7.73 -17.60
CA HIS A 263 -18.42 6.75 -18.64
C HIS A 263 -18.86 5.32 -18.28
N ALA A 264 -19.45 5.10 -17.09
CA ALA A 264 -19.93 3.79 -16.69
C ALA A 264 -21.12 3.30 -17.55
N GLY A 265 -21.31 1.98 -17.56
CA GLY A 265 -22.53 1.38 -18.10
C GLY A 265 -23.75 1.63 -17.20
N GLU A 266 -24.85 0.93 -17.47
CA GLU A 266 -26.04 0.98 -16.61
C GLU A 266 -25.69 0.56 -15.18
N GLU A 267 -26.36 1.16 -14.19
CA GLU A 267 -26.15 0.86 -12.77
C GLU A 267 -26.28 -0.65 -12.48
N GLY A 268 -25.32 -1.18 -11.73
CA GLY A 268 -25.26 -2.62 -11.41
C GLY A 268 -24.93 -3.54 -12.59
N SER A 269 -24.54 -2.99 -13.75
CA SER A 269 -24.20 -3.76 -14.94
C SER A 269 -22.86 -4.50 -14.83
N GLY A 270 -21.99 -4.11 -13.91
CA GLY A 270 -20.62 -4.57 -13.86
C GLY A 270 -19.70 -3.89 -14.87
N VAL A 271 -20.18 -2.87 -15.59
CA VAL A 271 -19.41 -2.11 -16.59
C VAL A 271 -18.96 -0.79 -15.95
N THR A 272 -17.68 -0.68 -15.70
CA THR A 272 -17.03 0.52 -15.14
C THR A 272 -16.70 1.54 -16.23
N GLY A 273 -16.42 2.81 -15.86
CA GLY A 273 -16.07 3.86 -16.82
C GLY A 273 -14.70 3.68 -17.48
N SER A 274 -13.85 2.84 -16.90
CA SER A 274 -12.59 2.38 -17.46
C SER A 274 -12.23 1.03 -16.85
N LYS A 275 -11.28 0.32 -17.43
CA LYS A 275 -10.71 -0.87 -16.80
C LYS A 275 -9.93 -0.48 -15.53
N ASN A 276 -9.08 0.57 -15.65
CA ASN A 276 -8.47 1.24 -14.51
C ASN A 276 -8.32 2.73 -14.81
N THR A 277 -8.57 3.56 -13.80
CA THR A 277 -8.14 4.96 -13.78
C THR A 277 -7.29 5.16 -12.55
N ALA A 278 -6.05 5.63 -12.70
CA ALA A 278 -5.13 5.79 -11.58
C ALA A 278 -4.46 7.17 -11.60
N VAL A 279 -4.20 7.70 -10.41
CA VAL A 279 -3.50 8.96 -10.21
C VAL A 279 -2.50 8.81 -9.07
N MET A 280 -1.30 9.29 -9.29
CA MET A 280 -0.25 9.41 -8.28
C MET A 280 0.23 10.86 -8.21
N ILE A 281 0.32 11.40 -7.00
CA ILE A 281 0.91 12.72 -6.74
C ILE A 281 2.13 12.51 -5.84
N MET A 282 3.30 12.95 -6.30
CA MET A 282 4.59 12.72 -5.66
C MET A 282 5.36 14.03 -5.47
N ASN A 283 6.08 14.15 -4.36
CA ASN A 283 7.09 15.18 -4.19
C ASN A 283 8.40 14.74 -4.87
N PRO A 284 8.85 15.39 -5.93
CA PRO A 284 10.04 14.97 -6.69
C PRO A 284 11.35 15.10 -5.91
N ASN A 285 11.36 15.89 -4.82
CA ASN A 285 12.56 16.20 -4.06
C ASN A 285 12.75 15.31 -2.83
N THR A 286 11.75 14.47 -2.50
CA THR A 286 11.79 13.60 -1.32
C THR A 286 11.43 12.14 -1.63
N GLY A 287 10.69 11.89 -2.71
CA GLY A 287 10.08 10.58 -3.01
C GLY A 287 8.78 10.31 -2.23
N GLU A 288 8.30 11.27 -1.41
CA GLU A 288 7.02 11.13 -0.70
C GLU A 288 5.86 11.06 -1.69
N ILE A 289 5.03 10.01 -1.59
CA ILE A 289 3.76 9.93 -2.30
C ILE A 289 2.71 10.67 -1.45
N LEU A 290 2.17 11.76 -2.00
CA LEU A 290 1.24 12.65 -1.31
C LEU A 290 -0.22 12.23 -1.49
N ALA A 291 -0.54 11.63 -2.63
CA ALA A 291 -1.81 10.99 -2.94
C ALA A 291 -1.60 9.88 -3.96
N GLU A 292 -2.32 8.77 -3.79
CA GLU A 292 -2.33 7.64 -4.71
C GLU A 292 -3.70 6.98 -4.68
N ALA A 293 -4.36 6.91 -5.82
CA ALA A 293 -5.67 6.30 -5.96
C ALA A 293 -5.78 5.55 -7.27
N SER A 294 -6.51 4.44 -7.25
CA SER A 294 -6.96 3.75 -8.44
C SER A 294 -8.46 3.42 -8.40
N TYR A 295 -9.06 3.22 -9.55
CA TYR A 295 -10.44 2.82 -9.75
C TYR A 295 -10.47 1.62 -10.71
N PRO A 296 -11.31 0.60 -10.46
CA PRO A 296 -12.32 0.50 -9.40
C PRO A 296 -11.70 0.41 -8.00
N ASN A 297 -12.32 1.10 -7.02
CA ASN A 297 -11.95 1.06 -5.61
C ASN A 297 -12.98 0.25 -4.78
N PHE A 298 -12.75 0.11 -3.48
CA PHE A 298 -13.61 -0.67 -2.59
C PHE A 298 -13.69 -0.04 -1.20
N ASP A 299 -14.80 -0.35 -0.47
CA ASP A 299 -14.96 0.05 0.94
C ASP A 299 -14.07 -0.81 1.85
N LEU A 300 -13.11 -0.18 2.51
CA LEU A 300 -12.18 -0.82 3.46
C LEU A 300 -12.89 -1.52 4.63
N ASN A 301 -14.08 -1.05 5.03
CA ASN A 301 -14.88 -1.68 6.07
C ASN A 301 -15.65 -2.90 5.54
N LYS A 302 -15.87 -2.99 4.22
CA LYS A 302 -16.59 -4.05 3.52
C LYS A 302 -15.91 -4.46 2.21
N PRO A 303 -14.66 -4.93 2.26
CA PRO A 303 -13.84 -5.08 1.04
C PRO A 303 -14.37 -6.11 0.04
N ARG A 304 -15.38 -6.90 0.41
CA ARG A 304 -16.03 -7.87 -0.48
C ARG A 304 -17.38 -7.39 -1.03
N ASP A 305 -17.86 -6.22 -0.60
CA ASP A 305 -19.11 -5.63 -1.05
C ASP A 305 -18.86 -4.82 -2.33
N LEU A 306 -19.29 -5.34 -3.47
CA LEU A 306 -19.20 -4.71 -4.77
C LEU A 306 -20.56 -4.25 -5.29
N SER A 307 -21.50 -3.93 -4.39
CA SER A 307 -22.86 -3.46 -4.73
C SER A 307 -22.86 -2.15 -5.50
N SER A 308 -21.80 -1.35 -5.42
CA SER A 308 -21.60 -0.15 -6.25
C SER A 308 -21.33 -0.45 -7.73
N ILE A 309 -20.88 -1.66 -8.06
CA ILE A 309 -20.50 -2.07 -9.42
C ILE A 309 -21.49 -3.09 -9.99
N TYR A 310 -21.88 -4.07 -9.16
CA TYR A 310 -22.75 -5.18 -9.58
C TYR A 310 -24.07 -5.16 -8.82
N SER A 311 -25.19 -5.39 -9.52
CA SER A 311 -26.44 -5.75 -8.83
C SER A 311 -26.30 -7.10 -8.14
N GLU A 312 -27.07 -7.32 -7.06
CA GLU A 312 -27.03 -8.59 -6.30
C GLU A 312 -27.31 -9.81 -7.21
N GLU A 313 -28.26 -9.67 -8.16
CA GLU A 313 -28.58 -10.73 -9.12
C GLU A 313 -27.40 -11.07 -10.01
N LYS A 314 -26.72 -10.06 -10.57
CA LYS A 314 -25.53 -10.27 -11.43
C LYS A 314 -24.36 -10.82 -10.65
N TRP A 315 -24.09 -10.31 -9.45
CA TRP A 315 -23.02 -10.79 -8.61
C TRP A 315 -23.20 -12.26 -8.24
N ASN A 316 -24.40 -12.66 -7.83
CA ASN A 316 -24.72 -14.05 -7.48
C ASN A 316 -24.76 -15.00 -8.68
N ALA A 317 -24.85 -14.49 -9.91
CA ALA A 317 -24.77 -15.30 -11.14
C ALA A 317 -23.32 -15.64 -11.55
N ILE A 318 -22.32 -14.92 -11.00
CA ILE A 318 -20.89 -15.17 -11.23
C ILE A 318 -20.44 -16.34 -10.33
N ASP A 319 -19.69 -17.30 -10.87
CA ASP A 319 -19.15 -18.38 -10.05
C ASP A 319 -18.14 -17.88 -9.01
N GLU A 320 -17.99 -18.61 -7.90
CA GLU A 320 -17.17 -18.21 -6.75
C GLU A 320 -15.70 -17.93 -7.14
N LYS A 321 -15.15 -18.69 -8.09
CA LYS A 321 -13.78 -18.50 -8.54
C LYS A 321 -13.62 -17.17 -9.28
N ASP A 322 -14.57 -16.84 -10.15
CA ASP A 322 -14.52 -15.58 -10.90
C ASP A 322 -14.84 -14.38 -9.99
N GLN A 323 -15.73 -14.54 -8.99
CA GLN A 323 -15.90 -13.53 -7.94
C GLN A 323 -14.58 -13.25 -7.21
N LEU A 324 -13.81 -14.29 -6.83
CA LEU A 324 -12.50 -14.13 -6.20
C LEU A 324 -11.48 -13.47 -7.12
N ASN A 325 -11.50 -13.77 -8.41
CA ASN A 325 -10.63 -13.13 -9.40
C ASN A 325 -10.95 -11.62 -9.52
N ILE A 326 -12.24 -11.27 -9.60
CA ILE A 326 -12.70 -9.88 -9.64
C ILE A 326 -12.28 -9.13 -8.37
N LEU A 327 -12.55 -9.69 -7.18
CA LEU A 327 -12.13 -9.09 -5.92
C LEU A 327 -10.61 -8.88 -5.86
N SER A 328 -9.84 -9.90 -6.27
CA SER A 328 -8.38 -9.81 -6.29
C SER A 328 -7.86 -8.75 -7.25
N SER A 329 -8.55 -8.52 -8.38
CA SER A 329 -8.18 -7.46 -9.32
C SER A 329 -8.50 -6.06 -8.77
N ILE A 330 -9.62 -5.91 -8.05
CA ILE A 330 -10.02 -4.63 -7.43
C ILE A 330 -9.14 -4.29 -6.22
N TRP A 331 -8.71 -5.29 -5.44
CA TRP A 331 -7.80 -5.08 -4.30
C TRP A 331 -6.34 -4.85 -4.70
N ARG A 332 -6.04 -4.93 -6.00
CA ARG A 332 -4.69 -4.78 -6.52
C ARG A 332 -4.38 -3.31 -6.71
N ASN A 333 -3.31 -2.84 -6.10
CA ASN A 333 -2.80 -1.49 -6.30
C ASN A 333 -2.24 -1.35 -7.72
N PHE A 334 -2.97 -0.68 -8.61
CA PHE A 334 -2.57 -0.49 -10.00
C PHE A 334 -1.24 0.25 -10.14
N CYS A 335 -1.00 1.28 -9.31
CA CYS A 335 0.20 2.11 -9.40
C CYS A 335 1.50 1.35 -9.13
N VAL A 336 1.43 0.34 -8.26
CA VAL A 336 2.59 -0.43 -7.76
C VAL A 336 2.70 -1.79 -8.41
N SER A 337 1.56 -2.46 -8.63
CA SER A 337 1.50 -3.87 -8.98
C SER A 337 1.23 -4.16 -10.46
N ASP A 338 0.85 -3.16 -11.26
CA ASP A 338 0.57 -3.33 -12.68
C ASP A 338 1.65 -2.68 -13.55
N ALA A 339 2.03 -3.37 -14.61
CA ALA A 339 3.01 -2.90 -15.58
C ALA A 339 2.36 -2.72 -16.95
N PHE A 340 2.66 -1.61 -17.61
CA PHE A 340 2.10 -1.23 -18.89
C PHE A 340 3.15 -0.54 -19.78
N GLU A 341 2.89 -0.48 -21.07
CA GLU A 341 3.71 0.28 -22.01
C GLU A 341 3.56 1.78 -21.74
N PRO A 342 4.65 2.52 -21.44
CA PRO A 342 4.57 3.93 -21.05
C PRO A 342 4.10 4.86 -22.17
N GLY A 343 4.21 4.43 -23.43
CA GLY A 343 3.93 5.28 -24.58
C GLY A 343 4.80 6.53 -24.58
N SER A 344 4.27 7.62 -25.09
CA SER A 344 5.05 8.87 -25.29
C SER A 344 5.57 9.52 -24.01
N THR A 345 5.19 9.04 -22.81
CA THR A 345 5.83 9.51 -21.56
C THR A 345 7.27 9.01 -21.41
N MET A 346 7.70 8.03 -22.23
CA MET A 346 9.10 7.61 -22.35
C MET A 346 9.99 8.63 -23.06
N LYS A 347 9.47 9.48 -23.93
CA LYS A 347 10.25 10.34 -24.81
C LYS A 347 11.23 11.29 -24.11
N PRO A 348 10.88 11.95 -23.00
CA PRO A 348 11.83 12.75 -22.22
C PRO A 348 13.05 11.95 -21.75
N PHE A 349 12.86 10.68 -21.36
CA PHE A 349 13.95 9.79 -20.95
C PHE A 349 14.89 9.45 -22.11
N THR A 350 14.34 9.22 -23.30
CA THR A 350 15.12 8.97 -24.51
C THR A 350 16.00 10.18 -24.84
N VAL A 351 15.44 11.40 -24.83
CA VAL A 351 16.22 12.61 -25.07
C VAL A 351 17.29 12.82 -24.00
N ALA A 352 16.93 12.64 -22.73
CA ALA A 352 17.87 12.77 -21.61
C ALA A 352 19.04 11.78 -21.73
N ALA A 353 18.78 10.53 -22.13
CA ALA A 353 19.83 9.54 -22.40
C ALA A 353 20.78 9.99 -23.51
N GLY A 354 20.24 10.59 -24.58
CA GLY A 354 21.05 11.12 -25.67
C GLY A 354 21.93 12.32 -25.26
N LEU A 355 21.38 13.22 -24.46
CA LEU A 355 22.13 14.39 -23.94
C LEU A 355 23.25 13.92 -22.97
N GLU A 356 22.96 13.03 -22.04
CA GLU A 356 23.94 12.52 -21.06
C GLU A 356 25.05 11.67 -21.69
N THR A 357 24.77 10.99 -22.79
CA THR A 357 25.80 10.24 -23.54
C THR A 357 26.60 11.13 -24.51
N GLY A 358 26.19 12.37 -24.69
CA GLY A 358 26.77 13.31 -25.67
C GLY A 358 26.51 12.89 -27.14
N THR A 359 25.60 11.97 -27.37
CA THR A 359 25.15 11.56 -28.71
C THR A 359 24.16 12.55 -29.32
N LEU A 360 23.51 13.33 -28.43
CA LEU A 360 22.70 14.49 -28.79
C LEU A 360 23.23 15.74 -28.10
N THR A 361 23.08 16.88 -28.78
CA THR A 361 23.42 18.22 -28.24
C THR A 361 22.20 19.00 -27.81
N GLY A 362 20.99 18.58 -28.28
CA GLY A 362 19.72 19.29 -28.10
C GLY A 362 19.43 20.32 -29.20
N GLU A 363 20.40 20.62 -30.08
CA GLU A 363 20.27 21.59 -31.18
C GLU A 363 19.91 20.93 -32.52
N GLU A 364 19.74 19.60 -32.55
CA GLU A 364 19.43 18.85 -33.75
C GLU A 364 18.06 19.21 -34.30
N SER A 365 17.93 19.00 -35.62
CA SER A 365 16.64 19.02 -36.31
C SER A 365 16.39 17.69 -37.02
N TYR A 366 15.14 17.31 -37.07
CA TYR A 366 14.66 16.03 -37.57
C TYR A 366 13.58 16.26 -38.62
N TYR A 367 13.51 15.41 -39.65
CA TYR A 367 12.46 15.48 -40.65
C TYR A 367 11.46 14.35 -40.46
N CYS A 368 10.24 14.69 -40.09
CA CYS A 368 9.16 13.72 -39.97
C CYS A 368 8.28 13.68 -41.22
N GLY A 369 8.43 12.65 -42.03
CA GLY A 369 7.56 12.35 -43.19
C GLY A 369 6.37 11.49 -42.88
N GLY A 370 6.02 11.27 -41.58
CA GLY A 370 4.89 10.44 -41.13
C GLY A 370 5.26 8.97 -40.81
N TYR A 371 6.41 8.50 -41.27
CA TYR A 371 6.95 7.19 -40.94
C TYR A 371 8.48 7.16 -41.09
N LEU A 372 9.11 6.16 -40.45
CA LEU A 372 10.53 5.84 -40.58
C LEU A 372 10.69 4.37 -40.94
N HIS A 373 11.51 4.08 -41.95
CA HIS A 373 11.86 2.73 -42.35
C HIS A 373 12.98 2.19 -41.46
N VAL A 374 12.71 1.10 -40.68
CA VAL A 374 13.68 0.48 -39.78
C VAL A 374 13.71 -1.02 -40.02
N GLY A 375 14.84 -1.53 -40.53
CA GLY A 375 14.92 -2.92 -40.98
C GLY A 375 13.95 -3.17 -42.14
N ASP A 376 13.05 -4.14 -41.99
CA ASP A 376 12.01 -4.48 -42.98
C ASP A 376 10.64 -3.85 -42.63
N ASN A 377 10.58 -2.88 -41.68
CA ASN A 377 9.33 -2.33 -41.16
C ASN A 377 9.22 -0.83 -41.38
N ASP A 378 8.04 -0.36 -41.75
CA ASP A 378 7.68 1.06 -41.74
C ASP A 378 6.97 1.39 -40.43
N ILE A 379 7.67 2.10 -39.53
CA ILE A 379 7.14 2.49 -38.23
C ILE A 379 6.59 3.91 -38.32
N GLY A 380 5.30 4.06 -38.03
CA GLY A 380 4.60 5.31 -38.24
C GLY A 380 4.67 6.28 -37.08
N CYS A 381 4.65 7.57 -37.42
CA CYS A 381 4.30 8.63 -36.47
C CYS A 381 2.79 8.60 -36.18
N HIS A 382 2.36 9.17 -35.05
CA HIS A 382 0.94 9.37 -34.78
C HIS A 382 0.31 10.31 -35.83
N LEU A 383 1.05 11.34 -36.27
CA LEU A 383 0.67 12.16 -37.42
C LEU A 383 1.19 11.57 -38.72
N ARG A 384 0.35 10.86 -39.45
CA ARG A 384 0.69 10.11 -40.67
C ARG A 384 1.10 11.03 -41.85
N SER A 385 0.62 12.28 -41.87
CA SER A 385 1.07 13.30 -42.85
C SER A 385 2.48 13.83 -42.59
N GLY A 386 3.02 13.51 -41.40
CA GLY A 386 4.31 14.01 -40.94
C GLY A 386 4.26 15.43 -40.36
N HIS A 387 5.21 15.74 -39.49
CA HIS A 387 5.36 17.06 -38.86
C HIS A 387 6.26 18.02 -39.70
N GLY A 388 6.96 17.48 -40.70
CA GLY A 388 7.98 18.25 -41.43
C GLY A 388 9.29 18.35 -40.63
N MET A 389 9.96 19.51 -40.73
CA MET A 389 11.20 19.77 -39.98
C MET A 389 10.87 20.23 -38.57
N GLU A 390 11.39 19.53 -37.56
CA GLU A 390 11.21 19.84 -36.16
C GLU A 390 12.57 19.93 -35.44
N SER A 391 12.71 20.87 -34.51
CA SER A 391 13.79 20.85 -33.53
C SER A 391 13.60 19.72 -32.51
N THR A 392 14.63 19.44 -31.70
CA THR A 392 14.48 18.50 -30.56
C THR A 392 13.33 18.90 -29.61
N MET A 393 13.19 20.21 -29.36
CA MET A 393 12.10 20.76 -28.52
C MET A 393 10.73 20.52 -29.15
N ASP A 394 10.58 20.85 -30.46
CA ASP A 394 9.31 20.66 -31.18
C ASP A 394 8.94 19.17 -31.27
N ALA A 395 9.93 18.29 -31.47
CA ALA A 395 9.70 16.83 -31.47
C ALA A 395 9.14 16.30 -30.14
N ILE A 396 9.55 16.87 -29.01
CA ILE A 396 8.98 16.56 -27.70
C ILE A 396 7.59 17.21 -27.52
N ALA A 397 7.45 18.49 -27.93
CA ALA A 397 6.20 19.24 -27.82
C ALA A 397 5.09 18.60 -28.65
N ASN A 398 5.36 18.24 -29.89
CA ASN A 398 4.43 17.58 -30.82
C ASN A 398 4.41 16.06 -30.68
N SER A 399 5.22 15.50 -29.78
CA SER A 399 5.29 14.05 -29.54
C SER A 399 5.64 13.22 -30.79
N CYS A 400 6.59 13.67 -31.62
CA CYS A 400 6.98 13.03 -32.86
C CYS A 400 7.68 11.68 -32.65
N ASN A 401 7.13 10.58 -33.20
CA ASN A 401 7.75 9.26 -33.08
C ASN A 401 9.00 9.16 -33.98
N VAL A 402 8.96 9.72 -35.19
CA VAL A 402 10.06 9.63 -36.14
C VAL A 402 11.33 10.26 -35.58
N ALA A 403 11.24 11.48 -35.03
CA ALA A 403 12.38 12.13 -34.42
C ALA A 403 12.98 11.32 -33.27
N LEU A 404 12.13 10.70 -32.41
CA LEU A 404 12.61 9.89 -31.29
C LEU A 404 13.29 8.58 -31.77
N MET A 405 12.81 7.97 -32.83
CA MET A 405 13.46 6.79 -33.43
C MET A 405 14.87 7.16 -33.98
N GLU A 406 15.01 8.30 -34.69
CA GLU A 406 16.31 8.78 -35.18
C GLU A 406 17.27 9.16 -34.03
N MET A 407 16.73 9.72 -32.92
CA MET A 407 17.51 9.98 -31.71
C MET A 407 18.01 8.65 -31.09
N ALA A 408 17.14 7.66 -30.95
CA ALA A 408 17.52 6.39 -30.37
C ALA A 408 18.55 5.63 -31.23
N GLU A 409 18.47 5.70 -32.55
CA GLU A 409 19.49 5.15 -33.45
C GLU A 409 20.87 5.77 -33.15
N LYS A 410 20.94 7.11 -32.93
CA LYS A 410 22.18 7.80 -32.56
C LYS A 410 22.68 7.41 -31.18
N ILE A 411 21.79 7.19 -30.21
CA ILE A 411 22.12 6.75 -28.85
C ILE A 411 22.72 5.35 -28.88
N GLY A 412 22.14 4.46 -29.69
CA GLY A 412 22.51 3.06 -29.80
C GLY A 412 21.99 2.19 -28.65
N ILE A 413 21.93 0.87 -28.90
CA ILE A 413 21.32 -0.12 -28.01
C ILE A 413 21.94 -0.10 -26.60
N ASP A 414 23.27 -0.17 -26.50
CA ASP A 414 23.97 -0.27 -25.22
C ASP A 414 23.71 0.92 -24.31
N ASN A 415 23.76 2.14 -24.86
CA ASN A 415 23.49 3.35 -24.09
C ASN A 415 22.00 3.44 -23.71
N PHE A 416 21.12 3.10 -24.63
CA PHE A 416 19.69 3.15 -24.40
C PHE A 416 19.28 2.24 -23.22
N ILE A 417 19.69 0.97 -23.25
CA ILE A 417 19.43 0.01 -22.17
C ILE A 417 20.06 0.46 -20.86
N ARG A 418 21.31 0.92 -20.89
CA ARG A 418 21.99 1.45 -19.69
C ARG A 418 21.18 2.56 -19.03
N TYR A 419 20.64 3.49 -19.83
CA TYR A 419 19.84 4.59 -19.29
C TYR A 419 18.44 4.16 -18.83
N GLN A 420 17.80 3.14 -19.46
CA GLN A 420 16.59 2.55 -18.89
C GLN A 420 16.82 2.09 -17.44
N HIS A 421 17.92 1.40 -17.15
CA HIS A 421 18.28 0.99 -15.79
C HIS A 421 18.66 2.18 -14.88
N ILE A 422 19.38 3.18 -15.40
CA ILE A 422 19.70 4.40 -14.64
C ILE A 422 18.42 5.09 -14.18
N PHE A 423 17.38 5.14 -15.01
CA PHE A 423 16.07 5.69 -14.67
C PHE A 423 15.20 4.77 -13.80
N GLY A 424 15.68 3.56 -13.47
CA GLY A 424 15.00 2.61 -12.58
C GLY A 424 14.05 1.65 -13.26
N PHE A 425 14.00 1.63 -14.60
CA PHE A 425 13.17 0.68 -15.33
C PHE A 425 13.77 -0.72 -15.24
N GLY A 426 12.93 -1.72 -14.99
CA GLY A 426 13.36 -3.10 -14.76
C GLY A 426 13.82 -3.40 -13.33
N GLU A 427 13.88 -2.42 -12.44
CA GLU A 427 14.30 -2.56 -11.04
C GLU A 427 13.11 -2.34 -10.09
N TYR A 428 13.16 -2.91 -8.90
CA TYR A 428 12.24 -2.52 -7.83
C TYR A 428 12.56 -1.09 -7.39
N THR A 429 11.52 -0.28 -7.20
CA THR A 429 11.71 1.11 -6.72
C THR A 429 12.04 1.16 -5.25
N GLY A 430 11.69 0.10 -4.50
CA GLY A 430 11.83 0.05 -3.06
C GLY A 430 10.65 0.68 -2.30
N ILE A 431 9.56 1.00 -3.00
CA ILE A 431 8.36 1.53 -2.35
C ILE A 431 7.93 0.63 -1.19
N ASP A 432 7.57 1.22 -0.07
CA ASP A 432 7.20 0.55 1.16
C ASP A 432 5.74 0.01 1.17
N LEU A 433 5.24 -0.36 -0.01
CA LEU A 433 3.98 -1.07 -0.23
C LEU A 433 4.24 -2.50 -0.73
N PRO A 434 3.35 -3.46 -0.40
CA PRO A 434 3.53 -4.84 -0.83
C PRO A 434 3.18 -5.04 -2.30
N ALA A 435 3.64 -6.16 -2.87
CA ALA A 435 3.30 -6.63 -4.22
C ALA A 435 3.77 -5.70 -5.36
N GLU A 436 4.90 -5.01 -5.19
CA GLU A 436 5.54 -4.29 -6.28
C GLU A 436 5.85 -5.24 -7.44
N ALA A 437 5.44 -4.86 -8.66
CA ALA A 437 5.62 -5.69 -9.84
C ALA A 437 7.09 -5.74 -10.28
N SER A 438 7.58 -6.93 -10.58
CA SER A 438 8.87 -7.10 -11.24
C SER A 438 8.73 -6.85 -12.75
N THR A 439 9.42 -5.85 -13.27
CA THR A 439 9.42 -5.52 -14.70
C THR A 439 10.71 -5.93 -15.42
N ALA A 440 11.66 -6.56 -14.72
CA ALA A 440 12.96 -6.95 -15.28
C ALA A 440 12.87 -7.82 -16.55
N SER A 441 11.93 -8.78 -16.58
CA SER A 441 11.71 -9.64 -17.74
C SER A 441 10.87 -9.00 -18.85
N LEU A 442 10.38 -7.78 -18.63
CA LEU A 442 9.56 -7.02 -19.58
C LEU A 442 10.38 -5.97 -20.32
N LEU A 443 11.68 -5.90 -20.08
CA LEU A 443 12.65 -5.07 -20.78
C LEU A 443 13.55 -5.94 -21.66
N TYR A 444 14.06 -5.37 -22.74
CA TYR A 444 15.09 -6.00 -23.56
C TYR A 444 16.47 -5.91 -22.90
N THR A 445 17.34 -6.84 -23.26
CA THR A 445 18.78 -6.77 -22.95
C THR A 445 19.57 -6.38 -24.19
N ALA A 446 20.86 -6.02 -24.05
CA ALA A 446 21.71 -5.69 -25.19
C ALA A 446 21.80 -6.82 -26.22
N ASP A 447 21.71 -8.09 -25.77
CA ASP A 447 21.76 -9.26 -26.65
C ASP A 447 20.43 -9.57 -27.35
N THR A 448 19.31 -9.04 -26.85
CA THR A 448 17.95 -9.36 -27.36
C THR A 448 17.31 -8.20 -28.11
N MET A 449 17.74 -6.95 -27.89
CA MET A 449 17.17 -5.78 -28.54
C MET A 449 17.61 -5.70 -30.01
N THR A 450 16.64 -5.66 -30.91
CA THR A 450 16.87 -5.39 -32.34
C THR A 450 16.76 -3.89 -32.63
N PRO A 451 17.21 -3.40 -33.80
CA PRO A 451 16.97 -2.01 -34.21
C PRO A 451 15.49 -1.60 -34.23
N VAL A 452 14.58 -2.52 -34.54
CA VAL A 452 13.13 -2.29 -34.52
C VAL A 452 12.64 -2.14 -33.08
N ASP A 453 13.14 -2.97 -32.16
CA ASP A 453 12.80 -2.86 -30.73
C ASP A 453 13.33 -1.54 -30.13
N LEU A 454 14.56 -1.13 -30.48
CA LEU A 454 15.13 0.14 -30.07
C LEU A 454 14.26 1.32 -30.55
N ALA A 455 13.87 1.31 -31.83
CA ALA A 455 13.02 2.32 -32.41
C ALA A 455 11.66 2.45 -31.69
N THR A 456 11.00 1.31 -31.40
CA THR A 456 9.71 1.33 -30.70
C THR A 456 9.83 1.65 -29.22
N ASN A 457 10.90 1.20 -28.56
CA ASN A 457 11.18 1.54 -27.17
C ASN A 457 11.45 3.03 -26.99
N ALA A 458 12.01 3.72 -28.00
CA ALA A 458 12.31 5.15 -27.98
C ALA A 458 11.08 6.02 -27.69
N PHE A 459 9.90 5.59 -28.11
CA PHE A 459 8.63 6.26 -27.85
C PHE A 459 7.69 5.48 -26.91
N GLY A 460 8.23 4.46 -26.21
CA GLY A 460 7.56 3.80 -25.08
C GLY A 460 6.67 2.62 -25.42
N GLN A 461 6.95 1.91 -26.52
CA GLN A 461 6.24 0.66 -26.87
C GLN A 461 7.18 -0.55 -26.81
N ASN A 462 6.59 -1.74 -26.67
CA ASN A 462 7.25 -3.04 -26.59
C ASN A 462 8.12 -3.28 -25.34
N PHE A 463 7.93 -2.52 -24.29
CA PHE A 463 8.43 -2.80 -22.94
C PHE A 463 7.46 -2.24 -21.91
N ASN A 464 7.50 -2.74 -20.67
CA ASN A 464 6.54 -2.35 -19.64
C ASN A 464 7.25 -1.83 -18.39
N VAL A 465 6.63 -0.83 -17.76
CA VAL A 465 7.04 -0.23 -16.48
C VAL A 465 5.83 -0.07 -15.58
N THR A 466 6.05 0.06 -14.27
CA THR A 466 4.99 0.44 -13.34
C THR A 466 4.81 1.96 -13.31
N MET A 467 3.65 2.40 -12.81
CA MET A 467 3.38 3.83 -12.61
C MET A 467 4.39 4.45 -11.64
N THR A 468 4.75 3.72 -10.57
CA THR A 468 5.74 4.15 -9.57
C THR A 468 7.15 4.30 -10.17
N GLN A 469 7.59 3.33 -11.00
CA GLN A 469 8.89 3.42 -11.69
C GLN A 469 8.96 4.66 -12.58
N LEU A 470 7.92 4.92 -13.36
CA LEU A 470 7.90 6.05 -14.28
C LEU A 470 7.83 7.39 -13.53
N ALA A 471 7.02 7.49 -12.48
CA ALA A 471 6.91 8.70 -11.66
C ALA A 471 8.23 9.04 -10.95
N ALA A 472 8.91 8.05 -10.35
CA ALA A 472 10.18 8.23 -9.69
C ALA A 472 11.30 8.60 -10.68
N GLY A 473 11.36 7.90 -11.82
CA GLY A 473 12.28 8.24 -12.90
C GLY A 473 12.05 9.65 -13.45
N PHE A 474 10.79 10.03 -13.71
CA PHE A 474 10.43 11.37 -14.20
C PHE A 474 10.76 12.46 -13.18
N SER A 475 10.52 12.21 -11.89
CA SER A 475 10.93 13.11 -10.82
C SER A 475 12.41 13.42 -10.89
N SER A 476 13.25 12.42 -11.18
CA SER A 476 14.68 12.62 -11.31
C SER A 476 15.08 13.42 -12.57
N LEU A 477 14.28 13.41 -13.63
CA LEU A 477 14.55 14.24 -14.82
C LEU A 477 14.38 15.74 -14.57
N ILE A 478 13.53 16.13 -13.61
CA ILE A 478 13.12 17.52 -13.43
C ILE A 478 13.67 18.17 -12.15
N ASN A 479 14.26 17.39 -11.24
CA ASN A 479 14.78 17.89 -9.96
C ASN A 479 16.31 18.05 -9.91
N GLY A 480 16.99 18.10 -11.06
CA GLY A 480 18.45 18.17 -11.14
C GLY A 480 19.15 16.81 -11.18
N GLY A 481 18.43 15.74 -11.42
CA GLY A 481 18.96 14.37 -11.60
C GLY A 481 18.87 13.47 -10.36
N TYR A 482 18.23 13.87 -9.29
CA TYR A 482 18.21 13.14 -8.02
C TYR A 482 17.06 12.12 -8.00
N TYR A 483 17.40 10.82 -8.00
CA TYR A 483 16.43 9.73 -7.92
C TYR A 483 16.23 9.32 -6.46
N TYR A 484 15.08 9.67 -5.89
CA TYR A 484 14.68 9.29 -4.54
C TYR A 484 13.86 8.01 -4.52
N GLU A 485 14.02 7.22 -3.45
CA GLU A 485 13.19 6.06 -3.18
C GLU A 485 11.75 6.50 -2.87
N PRO A 486 10.74 6.03 -3.65
CA PRO A 486 9.34 6.34 -3.37
C PRO A 486 8.89 5.73 -2.06
N HIS A 487 8.08 6.44 -1.27
CA HIS A 487 7.56 5.91 -0.01
C HIS A 487 6.24 6.56 0.38
N VAL A 488 5.43 5.79 1.13
CA VAL A 488 4.12 6.21 1.64
C VAL A 488 4.09 6.34 3.17
N VAL A 489 5.14 5.93 3.87
CA VAL A 489 5.25 6.08 5.33
C VAL A 489 6.27 7.13 5.68
N LYS A 490 5.88 8.09 6.51
CA LYS A 490 6.68 9.21 6.99
C LYS A 490 7.37 8.91 8.32
N GLN A 491 6.63 8.31 9.26
CA GLN A 491 7.17 8.00 10.59
C GLN A 491 6.35 6.93 11.32
N ILE A 492 6.98 6.31 12.30
CA ILE A 492 6.35 5.41 13.26
C ILE A 492 6.25 6.11 14.61
N GLN A 493 5.10 6.03 15.28
CA GLN A 493 4.86 6.61 16.60
C GLN A 493 4.41 5.53 17.59
N ASP A 494 4.69 5.71 18.88
CA ASP A 494 4.07 4.90 19.92
C ASP A 494 2.57 5.24 20.11
N GLU A 495 1.90 4.53 21.01
CA GLU A 495 0.48 4.75 21.33
C GLU A 495 0.18 6.16 21.88
N ASN A 496 1.18 6.88 22.37
CA ASN A 496 1.07 8.23 22.94
C ASN A 496 1.42 9.33 21.92
N GLY A 497 1.78 8.96 20.68
CA GLY A 497 2.19 9.89 19.64
C GLY A 497 3.67 10.28 19.68
N ASN A 498 4.50 9.65 20.52
CA ASN A 498 5.94 9.89 20.50
C ASN A 498 6.57 9.21 19.29
N VAL A 499 7.41 9.95 18.57
CA VAL A 499 8.10 9.44 17.37
C VAL A 499 9.14 8.40 17.79
N ILE A 500 9.02 7.19 17.25
CA ILE A 500 9.97 6.08 17.42
C ILE A 500 10.97 6.06 16.26
N GLU A 501 10.48 6.26 15.04
CA GLU A 501 11.27 6.24 13.81
C GLU A 501 10.76 7.31 12.83
N THR A 502 11.67 7.98 12.13
CA THR A 502 11.35 8.88 11.02
C THR A 502 11.98 8.32 9.76
N LYS A 503 11.19 8.17 8.69
CA LYS A 503 11.67 7.83 7.36
C LYS A 503 12.18 9.11 6.68
N ASN A 504 13.49 9.20 6.55
CA ASN A 504 14.10 10.32 5.82
C ASN A 504 14.13 9.99 4.33
N PRO A 505 14.06 10.98 3.43
CA PRO A 505 14.24 10.77 1.99
C PRO A 505 15.55 10.04 1.68
N VAL A 506 15.48 8.97 0.90
CA VAL A 506 16.64 8.16 0.51
C VAL A 506 17.00 8.48 -0.94
N LEU A 507 18.12 9.18 -1.14
CA LEU A 507 18.69 9.41 -2.45
C LEU A 507 19.41 8.14 -2.92
N LEU A 508 18.90 7.47 -3.94
CA LEU A 508 19.46 6.22 -4.46
C LEU A 508 20.60 6.48 -5.46
N ARG A 509 20.41 7.45 -6.38
CA ARG A 509 21.40 7.75 -7.44
C ARG A 509 21.14 9.10 -8.08
N LYS A 510 22.11 9.57 -8.87
CA LYS A 510 21.94 10.68 -9.80
C LYS A 510 21.77 10.11 -11.21
N THR A 511 20.66 10.43 -11.89
CA THR A 511 20.30 9.89 -13.19
C THR A 511 20.83 10.72 -14.35
N VAL A 512 20.77 12.04 -14.21
CA VAL A 512 21.20 13.01 -15.22
C VAL A 512 21.95 14.17 -14.55
N SER A 513 22.68 14.96 -15.36
CA SER A 513 23.27 16.21 -14.93
C SER A 513 22.19 17.27 -14.67
N THR A 514 22.55 18.33 -13.96
CA THR A 514 21.64 19.47 -13.74
C THR A 514 21.33 20.16 -15.05
N GLU A 515 22.33 20.29 -15.93
CA GLU A 515 22.22 20.86 -17.25
C GLU A 515 21.20 20.12 -18.13
N THR A 516 21.28 18.80 -18.17
CA THR A 516 20.30 17.97 -18.88
C THR A 516 18.89 18.13 -18.27
N SER A 517 18.78 18.15 -16.94
CA SER A 517 17.51 18.37 -16.25
C SER A 517 16.87 19.71 -16.67
N GLU A 518 17.62 20.81 -16.66
CA GLU A 518 17.12 22.14 -17.08
C GLU A 518 16.65 22.15 -18.54
N LEU A 519 17.40 21.50 -19.42
CA LEU A 519 17.04 21.44 -20.84
C LEU A 519 15.76 20.59 -21.04
N VAL A 520 15.65 19.46 -20.36
CA VAL A 520 14.44 18.62 -20.40
C VAL A 520 13.22 19.36 -19.85
N LYS A 521 13.37 20.13 -18.75
CA LYS A 521 12.30 20.99 -18.23
C LYS A 521 11.81 22.00 -19.27
N THR A 522 12.72 22.61 -20.01
CA THR A 522 12.37 23.54 -21.11
C THR A 522 11.54 22.84 -22.21
N TYR A 523 11.92 21.62 -22.57
CA TYR A 523 11.14 20.84 -23.55
C TYR A 523 9.76 20.47 -23.06
N LEU A 524 9.65 20.08 -21.77
CA LEU A 524 8.38 19.72 -21.14
C LEU A 524 7.44 20.93 -20.99
N GLN A 525 8.00 22.15 -20.80
CA GLN A 525 7.22 23.38 -20.80
C GLN A 525 6.61 23.65 -22.18
N ALA A 526 7.38 23.45 -23.28
CA ALA A 526 6.90 23.60 -24.65
C ALA A 526 5.68 22.68 -24.94
N VAL A 527 5.62 21.46 -24.36
CA VAL A 527 4.47 20.57 -24.47
C VAL A 527 3.19 21.26 -23.98
N MET A 528 3.29 22.04 -22.89
CA MET A 528 2.16 22.73 -22.29
C MET A 528 1.82 24.06 -22.98
N GLN A 529 2.83 24.78 -23.48
CA GLN A 529 2.62 26.08 -24.11
C GLN A 529 1.93 25.95 -25.47
N TYR A 530 2.42 25.08 -26.34
CA TYR A 530 1.90 24.92 -27.70
C TYR A 530 1.80 23.49 -28.21
N GLY A 531 2.28 22.51 -27.44
CA GLY A 531 2.28 21.10 -27.80
C GLY A 531 1.03 20.33 -27.39
N THR A 532 1.18 19.02 -27.30
CA THR A 532 0.08 18.06 -27.05
C THR A 532 -0.57 18.20 -25.67
N GLY A 533 0.10 18.84 -24.71
CA GLY A 533 -0.40 19.05 -23.33
C GLY A 533 -1.25 20.30 -23.13
N LYS A 534 -1.32 21.21 -24.11
CA LYS A 534 -1.93 22.54 -23.99
C LYS A 534 -3.33 22.55 -23.35
N ARG A 535 -4.16 21.55 -23.63
CA ARG A 535 -5.53 21.46 -23.07
C ARG A 535 -5.55 21.25 -21.55
N ALA A 536 -4.48 20.69 -20.98
CA ALA A 536 -4.37 20.50 -19.53
C ALA A 536 -3.80 21.74 -18.81
N GLN A 537 -3.51 22.83 -19.51
CA GLN A 537 -3.01 24.05 -18.89
C GLN A 537 -4.00 24.61 -17.87
N VAL A 538 -3.51 24.90 -16.66
CA VAL A 538 -4.24 25.60 -15.61
C VAL A 538 -3.79 27.05 -15.60
N GLU A 539 -4.75 27.98 -15.66
CA GLU A 539 -4.44 29.41 -15.69
C GLU A 539 -3.72 29.85 -14.42
N GLY A 540 -2.71 30.67 -14.59
CA GLY A 540 -1.90 31.21 -13.48
C GLY A 540 -0.76 30.29 -13.02
N TYR A 541 -0.60 29.09 -13.58
CA TYR A 541 0.48 28.18 -13.18
C TYR A 541 1.41 27.85 -14.35
N ASP A 542 2.70 27.77 -14.05
CA ASP A 542 3.71 27.31 -15.01
C ASP A 542 3.95 25.81 -14.83
N ILE A 543 3.61 25.04 -15.87
CA ILE A 543 3.55 23.57 -15.83
C ILE A 543 4.44 23.02 -16.93
N GLY A 544 5.25 22.02 -16.59
CA GLY A 544 5.90 21.14 -17.56
C GLY A 544 5.25 19.76 -17.58
N ALA A 545 5.04 19.17 -18.75
CA ALA A 545 4.39 17.86 -18.82
C ALA A 545 4.73 17.06 -20.08
N LYS A 546 4.28 15.80 -20.09
CA LYS A 546 4.25 14.92 -21.26
C LYS A 546 2.99 14.09 -21.30
N THR A 547 2.34 14.05 -22.45
CA THR A 547 1.20 13.19 -22.75
C THR A 547 1.67 11.83 -23.26
N GLY A 548 0.89 10.77 -22.98
CA GLY A 548 1.12 9.42 -23.47
C GLY A 548 -0.15 8.80 -24.02
N THR A 549 0.00 8.06 -25.11
CA THR A 549 -1.02 7.18 -25.68
C THR A 549 -0.31 5.90 -26.07
N ALA A 550 -0.68 4.78 -25.45
CA ALA A 550 -0.11 3.49 -25.72
C ALA A 550 -1.21 2.55 -26.21
N GLN A 551 -1.08 2.05 -27.44
CA GLN A 551 -1.98 1.03 -27.97
C GLN A 551 -1.61 -0.30 -27.33
N LYS A 552 -2.59 -1.00 -26.74
CA LYS A 552 -2.37 -2.26 -26.03
C LYS A 552 -2.26 -3.45 -26.99
N LEU A 553 -1.57 -4.49 -26.53
CA LEU A 553 -1.53 -5.77 -27.24
C LEU A 553 -2.77 -6.64 -26.92
N PRO A 554 -3.32 -7.35 -27.90
CA PRO A 554 -3.00 -7.31 -29.33
C PRO A 554 -3.53 -6.04 -30.01
N ARG A 555 -2.70 -5.37 -30.80
CA ARG A 555 -2.98 -4.04 -31.40
C ARG A 555 -4.32 -3.99 -32.18
N LYS A 556 -4.72 -5.11 -32.79
CA LYS A 556 -5.98 -5.23 -33.55
C LYS A 556 -7.24 -4.98 -32.70
N ASP A 557 -7.16 -5.09 -31.38
CA ASP A 557 -8.33 -4.92 -30.50
C ASP A 557 -8.68 -3.45 -30.26
N GLY A 558 -7.85 -2.50 -30.77
CA GLY A 558 -8.12 -1.07 -30.67
C GLY A 558 -8.19 -0.54 -29.24
N LYS A 559 -7.52 -1.20 -28.28
CA LYS A 559 -7.51 -0.80 -26.88
C LYS A 559 -6.31 0.07 -26.58
N TYR A 560 -6.54 1.09 -25.75
CA TYR A 560 -5.53 2.08 -25.43
C TYR A 560 -5.39 2.34 -23.93
N LEU A 561 -4.18 2.74 -23.55
CA LEU A 561 -3.89 3.36 -22.28
C LEU A 561 -3.48 4.81 -22.55
N LEU A 562 -4.22 5.74 -21.95
CA LEU A 562 -3.94 7.17 -22.00
C LEU A 562 -3.20 7.58 -20.73
N SER A 563 -2.24 8.50 -20.86
CA SER A 563 -1.50 9.00 -19.71
C SER A 563 -1.10 10.46 -19.85
N TYR A 564 -0.95 11.11 -18.70
CA TYR A 564 -0.42 12.45 -18.54
C TYR A 564 0.49 12.48 -17.32
N ILE A 565 1.74 12.89 -17.51
CA ILE A 565 2.65 13.15 -16.40
C ILE A 565 3.09 14.60 -16.48
N GLY A 566 2.88 15.36 -15.41
CA GLY A 566 3.20 16.77 -15.33
C GLY A 566 3.73 17.16 -13.96
N TYR A 567 4.30 18.36 -13.88
CA TYR A 567 4.86 18.90 -12.65
C TYR A 567 4.69 20.41 -12.59
N ALA A 568 4.70 20.94 -11.38
CA ALA A 568 4.64 22.38 -11.11
C ALA A 568 5.39 22.73 -9.81
N PRO A 569 5.90 23.97 -9.65
CA PRO A 569 6.18 24.94 -10.72
C PRO A 569 7.26 24.44 -11.68
N GLN A 570 7.32 25.00 -12.90
CA GLN A 570 8.26 24.55 -13.92
C GLN A 570 9.74 24.80 -13.52
N GLU A 571 10.03 25.94 -12.93
CA GLU A 571 11.41 26.30 -12.55
C GLU A 571 11.92 25.48 -11.37
N ASN A 572 11.12 25.39 -10.29
CA ASN A 572 11.45 24.65 -9.06
C ASN A 572 10.37 23.62 -8.75
N PRO A 573 10.40 22.42 -9.33
CA PRO A 573 9.37 21.43 -9.19
C PRO A 573 9.13 21.02 -7.72
N GLU A 574 7.89 21.16 -7.26
CA GLU A 574 7.45 20.78 -5.91
C GLU A 574 6.54 19.57 -5.93
N VAL A 575 5.84 19.35 -7.05
CA VAL A 575 4.87 18.26 -7.20
C VAL A 575 4.92 17.67 -8.60
N VAL A 576 4.86 16.35 -8.69
CA VAL A 576 4.61 15.56 -9.91
C VAL A 576 3.23 14.96 -9.81
N ILE A 577 2.44 15.08 -10.88
CA ILE A 577 1.11 14.45 -11.03
C ILE A 577 1.17 13.51 -12.21
N TYR A 578 0.88 12.24 -11.97
CA TYR A 578 0.80 11.22 -13.00
C TYR A 578 -0.62 10.65 -13.05
N VAL A 579 -1.28 10.76 -14.20
CA VAL A 579 -2.65 10.31 -14.45
C VAL A 579 -2.63 9.26 -15.54
N VAL A 580 -3.32 8.14 -15.31
CA VAL A 580 -3.46 7.03 -16.26
C VAL A 580 -4.93 6.63 -16.37
N ILE A 581 -5.42 6.43 -17.61
CA ILE A 581 -6.71 5.84 -17.92
C ILE A 581 -6.46 4.61 -18.81
N ASP A 582 -6.73 3.42 -18.28
CA ASP A 582 -6.56 2.16 -19.00
C ASP A 582 -7.91 1.67 -19.52
N GLU A 583 -8.03 1.50 -20.84
CA GLU A 583 -9.23 1.03 -21.52
C GLU A 583 -10.49 1.79 -21.08
N ALA A 584 -10.54 3.10 -21.37
CA ALA A 584 -11.74 3.91 -21.13
C ALA A 584 -12.96 3.30 -21.84
N ASN A 585 -14.14 3.34 -21.18
CA ASN A 585 -15.39 2.81 -21.75
C ASN A 585 -16.00 3.84 -22.70
N VAL A 586 -15.32 4.11 -23.80
CA VAL A 586 -15.71 5.03 -24.88
C VAL A 586 -15.35 4.42 -26.24
N ASP A 587 -16.01 4.89 -27.31
CA ASP A 587 -15.73 4.41 -28.68
C ASP A 587 -14.33 4.78 -29.15
N ALA A 588 -13.88 6.03 -28.92
CA ALA A 588 -12.56 6.54 -29.29
C ALA A 588 -11.61 6.48 -28.07
N GLN A 589 -11.05 5.30 -27.79
CA GLN A 589 -10.16 5.11 -26.64
C GLN A 589 -8.81 5.84 -26.74
N ASP A 590 -8.38 6.23 -27.93
CA ASP A 590 -7.14 6.99 -28.18
C ASP A 590 -7.31 8.52 -28.01
N ASN A 591 -8.50 9.00 -27.65
CA ASN A 591 -8.78 10.40 -27.42
C ASN A 591 -8.06 10.92 -26.15
N SER A 592 -6.92 11.55 -26.33
CA SER A 592 -6.12 12.12 -25.24
C SER A 592 -6.82 13.21 -24.44
N SER A 593 -7.91 13.82 -24.97
CA SER A 593 -8.66 14.85 -24.24
C SER A 593 -9.20 14.33 -22.91
N LEU A 594 -9.52 13.03 -22.82
CA LEU A 594 -10.02 12.39 -21.59
C LEU A 594 -9.04 12.53 -20.42
N VAL A 595 -7.78 12.14 -20.65
CA VAL A 595 -6.76 12.20 -19.59
C VAL A 595 -6.29 13.63 -19.32
N LEU A 596 -6.30 14.51 -20.33
CA LEU A 596 -5.94 15.93 -20.18
C LEU A 596 -6.96 16.69 -19.35
N GLU A 597 -8.26 16.42 -19.53
CA GLU A 597 -9.33 17.03 -18.77
C GLU A 597 -9.32 16.55 -17.31
N LEU A 598 -9.17 15.24 -17.08
CA LEU A 598 -9.02 14.68 -15.76
C LEU A 598 -7.81 15.29 -15.02
N ALA A 599 -6.64 15.36 -15.66
CA ALA A 599 -5.44 15.97 -15.10
C ALA A 599 -5.65 17.47 -14.78
N LYS A 600 -6.27 18.23 -15.70
CA LYS A 600 -6.57 19.64 -15.50
C LYS A 600 -7.47 19.87 -14.30
N ASN A 601 -8.53 19.08 -14.17
CA ASN A 601 -9.50 19.21 -13.08
C ASN A 601 -8.80 18.96 -11.72
N ILE A 602 -7.98 17.92 -11.64
CA ILE A 602 -7.20 17.61 -10.44
C ILE A 602 -6.23 18.77 -10.12
N MET A 603 -5.43 19.21 -11.08
CA MET A 603 -4.46 20.29 -10.90
C MET A 603 -5.12 21.61 -10.48
N SER A 604 -6.27 21.93 -11.04
CA SER A 604 -7.00 23.18 -10.75
C SER A 604 -7.43 23.29 -9.28
N GLU A 605 -7.65 22.16 -8.59
CA GLU A 605 -8.01 22.14 -7.16
C GLU A 605 -6.80 21.82 -6.28
N ALA A 606 -5.88 20.97 -6.76
CA ALA A 606 -4.71 20.53 -6.00
C ALA A 606 -3.65 21.64 -5.85
N PHE A 607 -3.37 22.41 -6.90
CA PHE A 607 -2.31 23.43 -6.86
C PHE A 607 -2.58 24.55 -5.86
N PRO A 608 -3.79 25.16 -5.81
CA PRO A 608 -4.11 26.12 -4.76
C PRO A 608 -4.02 25.52 -3.36
N TYR A 609 -4.48 24.27 -3.18
CA TYR A 609 -4.40 23.57 -1.90
C TYR A 609 -2.95 23.35 -1.45
N LEU A 610 -2.08 22.95 -2.38
CA LEU A 610 -0.66 22.73 -2.10
C LEU A 610 0.12 24.03 -1.93
N GLY A 611 -0.47 25.19 -2.25
CA GLY A 611 0.19 26.48 -2.20
C GLY A 611 1.26 26.64 -3.31
N ILE A 612 1.06 25.96 -4.47
CA ILE A 612 1.97 26.09 -5.61
C ILE A 612 2.01 27.54 -6.08
N THR A 613 3.21 28.08 -6.24
CA THR A 613 3.43 29.49 -6.61
C THR A 613 2.86 29.80 -8.00
N THR A 614 2.08 30.89 -8.10
CA THR A 614 1.53 31.37 -9.36
C THR A 614 2.53 32.24 -10.14
N ILE A 615 2.32 32.37 -11.46
CA ILE A 615 3.16 33.22 -12.34
C ILE A 615 3.14 34.69 -11.88
N GLU A 616 2.01 35.18 -11.35
CA GLU A 616 1.88 36.54 -10.82
C GLU A 616 2.75 36.77 -9.57
N GLU A 617 2.91 35.76 -8.73
CA GLU A 617 3.72 35.84 -7.50
C GLU A 617 5.21 35.79 -7.79
N THR A 618 5.64 35.13 -8.91
CA THR A 618 7.05 35.12 -9.35
C THR A 618 7.49 36.39 -10.00
N GLY A 619 6.58 37.27 -10.42
CA GLY A 619 6.89 38.55 -11.08
C GLY A 619 7.32 38.43 -12.55
N GLU A 620 7.18 37.26 -13.16
CA GLU A 620 7.46 37.01 -14.57
C GLU A 620 6.28 37.41 -15.44
N SER A 621 6.29 38.64 -15.90
CA SER A 621 5.38 39.13 -16.95
C SER A 621 5.70 38.42 -18.28
N GLN A 622 4.75 37.64 -18.78
CA GLN A 622 4.83 37.03 -20.11
C GLN A 622 5.08 38.10 -21.19
N THR A 623 6.27 38.09 -21.77
CA THR A 623 6.50 38.75 -23.06
C THR A 623 5.84 37.85 -24.11
N GLN A 624 4.61 38.19 -24.51
CA GLN A 624 3.94 37.56 -25.65
C GLN A 624 4.77 37.73 -26.92
N GLN A 625 5.48 36.69 -27.34
CA GLN A 625 5.91 36.57 -28.72
C GLN A 625 4.67 36.16 -29.54
N SER A 626 4.22 37.12 -30.37
CA SER A 626 3.18 36.90 -31.37
C SER A 626 3.67 35.92 -32.44
N GLY A 627 3.38 34.64 -32.24
CA GLY A 627 3.52 33.58 -33.24
C GLY A 627 2.18 33.37 -33.94
N GLN A 628 2.22 33.27 -35.25
CA GLN A 628 1.12 33.15 -36.19
C GLN A 628 0.03 32.16 -35.73
N SER A 629 -1.21 32.60 -35.81
CA SER A 629 -2.42 31.77 -35.63
C SER A 629 -2.45 30.65 -36.66
N PHE A 630 -2.35 29.41 -36.20
CA PHE A 630 -2.79 28.27 -36.99
C PHE A 630 -4.30 28.11 -36.71
N GLU A 631 -5.08 28.17 -37.79
CA GLU A 631 -6.51 27.91 -37.77
C GLU A 631 -6.82 26.52 -37.20
N ASP A 632 -7.85 26.47 -36.35
CA ASP A 632 -8.43 25.25 -35.84
C ASP A 632 -8.91 24.35 -37.00
N THR A 633 -8.17 23.30 -37.30
CA THR A 633 -8.69 22.19 -38.12
C THR A 633 -9.43 21.26 -37.20
N GLU A 634 -10.77 21.27 -37.33
CA GLU A 634 -11.66 20.27 -36.77
C GLU A 634 -11.17 18.87 -37.14
N TYR A 635 -10.98 18.04 -36.11
CA TYR A 635 -10.79 16.60 -36.29
C TYR A 635 -12.13 15.99 -36.70
N SER A 636 -12.32 15.84 -38.02
CA SER A 636 -13.40 15.02 -38.56
C SER A 636 -12.84 13.64 -38.87
N ASP A 637 -13.54 12.62 -38.38
CA ASP A 637 -13.60 11.21 -38.75
C ASP A 637 -12.67 10.74 -39.88
N TYR A 638 -11.75 9.83 -39.54
CA TYR A 638 -11.18 8.90 -40.48
C TYR A 638 -11.41 7.47 -40.00
N ASP A 639 -12.60 6.96 -40.30
CA ASP A 639 -12.81 5.57 -40.62
C ASP A 639 -12.18 5.30 -41.98
N GLN A 640 -11.23 4.35 -42.10
CA GLN A 640 -11.23 3.37 -43.17
C GLN A 640 -9.98 2.47 -43.20
N ASP A 641 -10.30 1.20 -43.19
CA ASP A 641 -9.66 0.08 -43.89
C ASP A 641 -8.22 -0.32 -43.51
N TYR A 642 -8.15 -1.33 -42.65
CA TYR A 642 -7.08 -2.33 -42.68
C TYR A 642 -7.62 -3.64 -43.22
N THR A 643 -7.37 -3.92 -44.50
CA THR A 643 -7.28 -5.26 -45.04
C THR A 643 -5.85 -5.43 -45.57
N ASP A 644 -5.25 -6.54 -45.11
CA ASP A 644 -4.01 -7.26 -45.39
C ASP A 644 -2.80 -6.96 -44.54
#